data_7d9536ba2fdd5b194b2cd2f2f0990664
#
_entry.id   7d9536ba2fdd5b194b2cd2f2f0990664
#
_cell.length_a   1.000
_cell.length_b   1.000
_cell.length_c   1.000
_cell.angle_alpha   90.00
_cell.angle_beta   90.00
_cell.angle_gamma   90.00
#
_symmetry.space_group_name_H-M   'P 1'
#
loop_
_entity.id
_entity.type
_entity.pdbx_description
1 polymer ?
#
loop_
_entity_poly.entity_id
_entity_poly.type
_entity_poly.pdbx_seq_one_letter_code
_entity_poly.pdbx_strand_id
1 'polypeptide(L)'
;MKSEKQQALAAEEFAKRWKGRGYERGESQPFWIDLLTNVFGIEITTNGFITFEDHKMVDASNFIDGRIPSTRVLIEQKSFGKDLRAPIKQSDGSLLNPFQQARRYVVSLPVSEHPRWIVTCNFSEFLIYDMEQPNGEPEQILLENLGKEYYRLQFLVDTKKEHLSKEMQVSIQAGEIVGKIYEALLTQYNDNSPEALRWLNILCVRIVFCLYAEDAGVFAHDQFHDFLATYEAKDLRRALRDLFEVLNTPIDKRSKYLQPDLQAFPYTNGGLFGEEIEIPQFTEELKDTLLQNASLDFDWSEISPTIFGGVFESTLNPETRRSGGMHYTSIENIHRVIDPLFLNDLRKELDEILEEKVEKQRKNKLDAYQNKLASLTFLDPACGSGNFLTETYLSLRRLENEAIRERYHGQTMLGAFMNPIKVSIQQFYGIEINDFAVTVATTALWISEAQMLAETEKIIHQDIDFLPLKPYHNIREGNALRMDWDVIEVPSNIPTIHAKNVHLVVEPESMMVSEPVEYDELNIVTHRFDGNVKPNVQRYEVHYDYIIGNPPFVGYAYQSEEQKTDLAIVCRDCGKNIDYVAGWYYKAARLIGTSKTKAALVSTNSITQGEQVAAMWKNLIEQFGIRIDFAHRTFRWDSEASLKAHVHCVIVGFSSLYTPQEKSCIIYDGERVIQAENINPYLLNAPTVFIDNRRKPLCNVPEMLKGSSPVDGGNLIIEAEDYNDFIRREPNAAKYVHRYVGAKEFLHGLLRYCLWLEEISPKELNNFNLFHISSSVKEYFVVKSSIFTSRLSCIPFVLYIRSNPG
;
A
#
# COMPACT_ATOMS: atom_id res chain seq x y z
N MET A 1 13.72 5.91 31.23
CA MET A 1 12.47 6.46 30.65
C MET A 1 11.28 5.86 31.41
N LYS A 2 10.15 6.56 31.48
CA LYS A 2 8.90 6.04 32.06
C LYS A 2 8.27 5.02 31.13
N SER A 3 7.46 4.08 31.65
CA SER A 3 6.65 3.18 30.82
C SER A 3 5.56 3.97 30.06
N GLU A 4 5.08 3.46 28.96
CA GLU A 4 4.07 4.14 28.11
C GLU A 4 2.80 4.51 28.90
N LYS A 5 2.29 3.60 29.74
CA LYS A 5 1.17 3.88 30.63
C LYS A 5 1.45 5.01 31.64
N GLN A 6 2.69 5.08 32.15
CA GLN A 6 3.12 6.19 33.04
C GLN A 6 3.28 7.50 32.25
N GLN A 7 3.71 7.45 31.00
CA GLN A 7 3.81 8.63 30.14
C GLN A 7 2.41 9.18 29.78
N ALA A 8 1.46 8.31 29.43
CA ALA A 8 0.08 8.70 29.12
C ALA A 8 -0.60 9.41 30.31
N LEU A 9 -0.51 8.84 31.51
CA LEU A 9 -1.04 9.46 32.74
C LEU A 9 -0.35 10.80 33.02
N ALA A 10 0.95 10.86 32.89
CA ALA A 10 1.71 12.10 33.11
C ALA A 10 1.37 13.18 32.09
N ALA A 11 1.10 12.80 30.82
CA ALA A 11 0.65 13.70 29.75
C ALA A 11 -0.76 14.26 30.04
N GLU A 12 -1.67 13.43 30.55
CA GLU A 12 -2.99 13.89 30.98
C GLU A 12 -2.92 14.88 32.15
N GLU A 13 -2.06 14.59 33.14
CA GLU A 13 -1.81 15.52 34.25
C GLU A 13 -1.15 16.81 33.78
N PHE A 14 -0.20 16.74 32.86
CA PHE A 14 0.42 17.90 32.22
C PHE A 14 -0.62 18.78 31.53
N ALA A 15 -1.50 18.17 30.70
CA ALA A 15 -2.58 18.89 30.03
C ALA A 15 -3.51 19.61 31.04
N LYS A 16 -3.86 18.96 32.14
CA LYS A 16 -4.68 19.55 33.22
C LYS A 16 -3.98 20.75 33.88
N ARG A 17 -2.65 20.66 34.16
CA ARG A 17 -1.87 21.76 34.79
C ARG A 17 -1.77 22.99 33.90
N TRP A 18 -1.65 22.81 32.59
CA TRP A 18 -1.44 23.91 31.63
C TRP A 18 -2.71 24.39 30.95
N LYS A 19 -3.86 23.81 31.24
CA LYS A 19 -5.14 24.21 30.63
C LYS A 19 -5.50 25.66 30.95
N GLY A 20 -5.72 26.47 29.88
CA GLY A 20 -6.22 27.84 29.99
C GLY A 20 -5.22 28.88 30.50
N ARG A 21 -3.91 28.55 30.52
CA ARG A 21 -2.83 29.45 30.91
C ARG A 21 -1.66 29.38 29.93
N GLY A 22 -0.78 30.35 29.96
CA GLY A 22 0.45 30.37 29.21
C GLY A 22 0.84 31.78 28.76
N TYR A 23 1.90 32.30 29.38
CA TYR A 23 2.52 33.55 29.01
C TYR A 23 3.93 33.31 28.45
N GLU A 24 4.15 33.67 27.19
CA GLU A 24 5.35 33.36 26.38
C GLU A 24 6.65 33.66 27.15
N ARG A 25 6.81 34.89 27.70
CA ARG A 25 8.08 35.30 28.34
C ARG A 25 8.35 34.68 29.70
N GLY A 26 7.33 34.24 30.43
CA GLY A 26 7.50 33.74 31.79
C GLY A 26 7.24 32.26 31.97
N GLU A 27 6.45 31.64 31.10
CA GLU A 27 5.99 30.28 31.26
C GLU A 27 6.47 29.33 30.14
N SER A 28 7.13 29.82 29.08
CA SER A 28 7.65 28.99 27.98
C SER A 28 8.64 27.94 28.49
N GLN A 29 9.70 28.37 29.19
CA GLN A 29 10.71 27.44 29.71
C GLN A 29 10.14 26.43 30.71
N PRO A 30 9.35 26.84 31.74
CA PRO A 30 8.70 25.90 32.63
C PRO A 30 7.80 24.88 31.93
N PHE A 31 7.08 25.28 30.87
CA PHE A 31 6.21 24.40 30.09
C PHE A 31 7.00 23.27 29.41
N TRP A 32 8.06 23.62 28.69
CA TRP A 32 8.88 22.64 27.97
C TRP A 32 9.71 21.77 28.93
N ILE A 33 10.19 22.31 30.04
CA ILE A 33 10.86 21.55 31.09
C ILE A 33 9.89 20.54 31.73
N ASP A 34 8.66 20.97 32.05
CA ASP A 34 7.63 20.10 32.62
C ASP A 34 7.26 18.97 31.66
N LEU A 35 7.10 19.27 30.36
CA LEU A 35 6.83 18.28 29.31
C LEU A 35 7.96 17.24 29.21
N LEU A 36 9.21 17.71 29.07
CA LEU A 36 10.36 16.81 28.87
C LEU A 36 10.66 15.98 30.13
N THR A 37 10.54 16.57 31.33
CA THR A 37 10.87 15.88 32.58
C THR A 37 9.72 15.00 33.07
N ASN A 38 8.51 15.55 33.15
CA ASN A 38 7.41 14.86 33.79
C ASN A 38 6.64 13.91 32.85
N VAL A 39 6.58 14.21 31.56
CA VAL A 39 5.96 13.28 30.60
C VAL A 39 7.00 12.29 30.07
N PHE A 40 8.10 12.77 29.50
CA PHE A 40 9.09 11.90 28.86
C PHE A 40 10.17 11.34 29.80
N GLY A 41 10.30 11.88 31.02
CA GLY A 41 11.26 11.36 32.03
C GLY A 41 12.72 11.70 31.71
N ILE A 42 12.97 12.83 31.03
CA ILE A 42 14.32 13.32 30.74
C ILE A 42 14.82 14.12 31.94
N GLU A 43 15.96 13.75 32.48
CA GLU A 43 16.66 14.56 33.48
C GLU A 43 17.35 15.75 32.79
N ILE A 44 16.75 16.94 32.87
CA ILE A 44 17.34 18.16 32.37
C ILE A 44 18.39 18.62 33.38
N THR A 45 19.61 18.08 33.23
CA THR A 45 20.79 18.57 33.96
C THR A 45 21.32 19.82 33.27
N THR A 46 22.18 20.60 34.00
CA THR A 46 22.82 21.83 33.53
C THR A 46 23.60 21.75 32.19
N ASN A 47 23.70 20.60 31.59
CA ASN A 47 24.45 20.31 30.36
C ASN A 47 23.59 20.23 29.08
N GLY A 48 22.46 20.99 28.97
CA GLY A 48 22.02 21.40 27.64
C GLY A 48 21.25 20.42 26.79
N PHE A 49 20.35 19.59 27.34
CA PHE A 49 19.42 18.81 26.51
C PHE A 49 18.54 19.73 25.64
N ILE A 50 18.05 20.83 26.25
CA ILE A 50 17.32 21.89 25.56
C ILE A 50 18.02 23.22 25.84
N THR A 51 18.20 24.03 24.80
CA THR A 51 18.74 25.40 24.95
C THR A 51 17.60 26.38 24.70
N PHE A 52 17.40 27.31 25.64
CA PHE A 52 16.44 28.39 25.53
C PHE A 52 17.14 29.70 25.19
N GLU A 53 16.47 30.61 24.45
CA GLU A 53 16.98 31.92 24.09
C GLU A 53 18.39 31.85 23.47
N ASP A 54 18.56 31.03 22.40
CA ASP A 54 19.88 30.85 21.80
C ASP A 54 20.34 32.11 21.03
N HIS A 55 21.45 32.70 21.52
CA HIS A 55 22.03 33.97 21.02
C HIS A 55 22.89 33.81 19.75
N LYS A 56 22.91 32.67 19.08
CA LYS A 56 23.77 32.45 17.87
C LYS A 56 23.31 33.21 16.63
N MET A 57 22.55 34.28 16.75
CA MET A 57 21.91 34.98 15.65
C MET A 57 22.65 36.24 15.21
N VAL A 58 22.47 36.57 13.95
CA VAL A 58 23.12 37.67 13.21
C VAL A 58 22.70 39.06 13.71
N ASP A 59 21.54 39.19 14.36
CA ASP A 59 21.01 40.44 14.90
C ASP A 59 20.67 40.33 16.39
N ALA A 60 21.14 41.28 17.18
CA ALA A 60 21.02 41.31 18.65
C ALA A 60 19.57 41.41 19.21
N SER A 61 18.54 41.33 18.36
CA SER A 61 17.15 41.51 18.76
C SER A 61 16.23 40.29 18.56
N ASN A 62 16.73 39.19 17.96
CA ASN A 62 15.93 37.99 17.65
C ASN A 62 16.54 36.75 18.29
N PHE A 63 15.74 36.02 19.05
CA PHE A 63 16.13 34.81 19.75
C PHE A 63 15.29 33.61 19.31
N ILE A 64 15.89 32.42 19.32
CA ILE A 64 15.17 31.16 19.17
C ILE A 64 14.60 30.78 20.53
N ASP A 65 13.28 30.58 20.65
CA ASP A 65 12.61 30.32 21.93
C ASP A 65 13.08 29.01 22.58
N GLY A 66 13.33 27.97 21.78
CA GLY A 66 13.89 26.71 22.25
C GLY A 66 14.54 25.89 21.15
N ARG A 67 15.59 25.14 21.51
CA ARG A 67 16.28 24.24 20.60
C ARG A 67 16.71 22.95 21.30
N ILE A 68 16.48 21.80 20.66
CA ILE A 68 16.97 20.49 21.10
C ILE A 68 17.97 19.97 20.08
N PRO A 69 19.28 20.18 20.28
CA PRO A 69 20.30 19.84 19.28
C PRO A 69 20.38 18.33 18.96
N SER A 70 20.21 17.47 19.97
CA SER A 70 20.31 16.00 19.83
C SER A 70 19.27 15.41 18.89
N THR A 71 18.08 15.99 18.87
CA THR A 71 16.95 15.54 18.03
C THR A 71 16.64 16.50 16.88
N ARG A 72 17.49 17.54 16.71
CA ARG A 72 17.36 18.53 15.62
C ARG A 72 16.00 19.22 15.61
N VAL A 73 15.45 19.56 16.77
CA VAL A 73 14.18 20.26 16.92
C VAL A 73 14.41 21.74 17.19
N LEU A 74 13.64 22.62 16.52
CA LEU A 74 13.53 24.03 16.79
C LEU A 74 12.11 24.33 17.27
N ILE A 75 12.01 25.13 18.36
CA ILE A 75 10.75 25.47 19.00
C ILE A 75 10.50 26.97 18.87
N GLU A 76 9.30 27.33 18.45
CA GLU A 76 8.79 28.70 18.43
C GLU A 76 7.53 28.78 19.28
N GLN A 77 7.59 29.49 20.39
CA GLN A 77 6.54 29.61 21.40
C GLN A 77 5.73 30.89 21.24
N LYS A 78 4.42 30.81 21.41
CA LYS A 78 3.51 31.95 21.44
C LYS A 78 2.66 31.91 22.71
N SER A 79 2.16 33.08 23.14
CA SER A 79 1.25 33.17 24.28
C SER A 79 -0.08 32.51 24.01
N PHE A 80 -0.72 31.99 25.05
CA PHE A 80 -2.06 31.37 25.00
C PHE A 80 -3.07 32.24 24.23
N GLY A 81 -3.87 31.59 23.39
CA GLY A 81 -4.92 32.27 22.59
C GLY A 81 -4.42 32.95 21.31
N LYS A 82 -3.11 32.83 20.99
CA LYS A 82 -2.59 33.27 19.68
C LYS A 82 -2.80 32.17 18.64
N ASP A 83 -3.32 32.57 17.50
CA ASP A 83 -3.45 31.65 16.34
C ASP A 83 -2.07 31.41 15.72
N LEU A 84 -1.66 30.13 15.67
CA LEU A 84 -0.33 29.72 15.13
C LEU A 84 -0.25 29.75 13.61
N ARG A 85 -1.39 29.88 12.94
CA ARG A 85 -1.46 29.97 11.47
C ARG A 85 -1.56 31.43 10.99
N ALA A 86 -2.05 32.32 11.85
CA ALA A 86 -2.24 33.73 11.50
C ALA A 86 -0.93 34.51 11.46
N PRO A 87 -0.76 35.45 10.52
CA PRO A 87 0.39 36.35 10.48
C PRO A 87 0.42 37.27 11.71
N ILE A 88 1.57 37.35 12.39
CA ILE A 88 1.82 38.21 13.54
C ILE A 88 2.83 39.28 13.12
N LYS A 89 2.55 40.55 13.49
CA LYS A 89 3.45 41.68 13.20
C LYS A 89 4.74 41.54 14.02
N GLN A 90 5.86 41.47 13.32
CA GLN A 90 7.22 41.38 13.89
C GLN A 90 7.75 42.75 14.30
N SER A 91 8.87 42.78 15.04
CA SER A 91 9.54 44.00 15.46
C SER A 91 10.05 44.85 14.27
N ASP A 92 10.39 44.21 13.15
CA ASP A 92 10.80 44.87 11.89
C ASP A 92 9.63 45.30 11.02
N GLY A 93 8.39 45.13 11.48
CA GLY A 93 7.15 45.46 10.76
C GLY A 93 6.67 44.42 9.77
N SER A 94 7.40 43.34 9.53
CA SER A 94 6.98 42.22 8.68
C SER A 94 5.81 41.42 9.33
N LEU A 95 4.97 40.85 8.49
CA LEU A 95 3.87 40.00 8.90
C LEU A 95 4.27 38.54 8.64
N LEU A 96 4.56 37.75 9.67
CA LEU A 96 4.96 36.35 9.60
C LEU A 96 4.14 35.52 10.58
N ASN A 97 3.72 34.33 10.17
CA ASN A 97 3.22 33.36 11.15
C ASN A 97 4.39 32.73 11.95
N PRO A 98 4.15 32.07 13.09
CA PRO A 98 5.21 31.49 13.91
C PRO A 98 6.13 30.54 13.15
N PHE A 99 5.61 29.72 12.24
CA PHE A 99 6.43 28.84 11.40
C PHE A 99 7.36 29.62 10.46
N GLN A 100 6.85 30.66 9.79
CA GLN A 100 7.65 31.51 8.93
C GLN A 100 8.73 32.26 9.74
N GLN A 101 8.41 32.64 10.97
CA GLN A 101 9.35 33.25 11.90
C GLN A 101 10.47 32.25 12.23
N ALA A 102 10.12 31.02 12.65
CA ALA A 102 11.07 29.96 12.95
C ALA A 102 11.96 29.62 11.74
N ARG A 103 11.34 29.50 10.54
CA ARG A 103 12.04 29.22 9.29
C ARG A 103 13.05 30.31 8.91
N ARG A 104 12.77 31.57 9.24
CA ARG A 104 13.70 32.69 9.02
C ARG A 104 14.99 32.49 9.85
N TYR A 105 14.90 31.94 11.06
CA TYR A 105 16.05 31.61 11.90
C TYR A 105 16.89 30.47 11.31
N VAL A 106 16.27 29.48 10.70
CA VAL A 106 16.97 28.34 10.06
C VAL A 106 17.97 28.79 9.01
N VAL A 107 17.61 29.82 8.20
CA VAL A 107 18.50 30.37 7.15
C VAL A 107 19.81 30.90 7.72
N SER A 108 19.83 31.35 8.97
CA SER A 108 21.02 31.91 9.64
C SER A 108 21.89 30.85 10.34
N LEU A 109 21.42 29.60 10.41
CA LEU A 109 22.16 28.49 11.01
C LEU A 109 23.08 27.80 10.00
N PRO A 110 24.22 27.24 10.44
CA PRO A 110 25.01 26.35 9.60
C PRO A 110 24.15 25.16 9.11
N VAL A 111 24.36 24.68 7.88
CA VAL A 111 23.60 23.58 7.30
C VAL A 111 23.61 22.31 8.18
N SER A 112 24.72 22.06 8.87
CA SER A 112 24.84 20.95 9.84
C SER A 112 23.94 21.09 11.09
N GLU A 113 23.46 22.30 11.36
CA GLU A 113 22.63 22.64 12.52
C GLU A 113 21.17 22.91 12.11
N HIS A 114 20.80 22.74 10.84
CA HIS A 114 19.41 22.90 10.38
C HIS A 114 18.51 21.88 11.11
N PRO A 115 17.36 22.34 11.64
CA PRO A 115 16.43 21.46 12.31
C PRO A 115 15.80 20.46 11.35
N ARG A 116 15.53 19.25 11.85
CA ARG A 116 14.66 18.28 11.18
C ARG A 116 13.20 18.63 11.39
N TRP A 117 12.87 19.11 12.60
CA TRP A 117 11.54 19.45 13.04
C TRP A 117 11.44 20.89 13.49
N ILE A 118 10.37 21.58 13.10
CA ILE A 118 9.98 22.86 13.70
C ILE A 118 8.66 22.64 14.43
N VAL A 119 8.61 22.99 15.73
CA VAL A 119 7.41 22.91 16.55
C VAL A 119 6.97 24.32 16.93
N THR A 120 5.78 24.72 16.53
CA THR A 120 5.17 25.95 17.03
C THR A 120 4.13 25.63 18.09
N CYS A 121 4.08 26.36 19.20
CA CYS A 121 3.20 26.09 20.33
C CYS A 121 2.62 27.38 20.90
N ASN A 122 1.35 27.31 21.36
CA ASN A 122 0.65 28.42 22.04
C ASN A 122 0.06 28.01 23.39
N PHE A 123 0.60 26.97 24.04
CA PHE A 123 0.10 26.36 25.28
C PHE A 123 -1.24 25.64 25.17
N SER A 124 -1.97 25.75 24.07
CA SER A 124 -3.21 25.01 23.80
C SER A 124 -3.12 24.00 22.67
N GLU A 125 -2.14 24.20 21.80
CA GLU A 125 -1.87 23.31 20.67
C GLU A 125 -0.39 23.34 20.28
N PHE A 126 0.04 22.25 19.65
CA PHE A 126 1.33 22.10 18.99
C PHE A 126 1.09 21.94 17.49
N LEU A 127 1.82 22.67 16.66
CA LEU A 127 1.92 22.40 15.22
C LEU A 127 3.33 21.95 14.90
N ILE A 128 3.46 20.76 14.32
CA ILE A 128 4.72 20.08 14.04
C ILE A 128 4.95 20.12 12.53
N TYR A 129 6.06 20.68 12.11
CA TYR A 129 6.46 20.83 10.72
C TYR A 129 7.67 19.94 10.43
N ASP A 130 7.55 19.06 9.44
CA ASP A 130 8.66 18.26 8.93
C ASP A 130 9.46 19.06 7.91
N MET A 131 10.74 19.35 8.19
CA MET A 131 11.59 20.13 7.30
C MET A 131 12.15 19.32 6.12
N GLU A 132 11.93 18.01 6.06
CA GLU A 132 12.11 17.23 4.82
C GLU A 132 10.90 17.37 3.89
N GLN A 133 9.75 17.82 4.43
CA GLN A 133 8.54 18.16 3.68
C GLN A 133 8.04 19.57 4.03
N PRO A 134 8.84 20.63 3.76
CA PRO A 134 8.61 21.98 4.30
C PRO A 134 7.35 22.69 3.79
N ASN A 135 6.68 22.13 2.80
CA ASN A 135 5.41 22.63 2.24
C ASN A 135 4.22 21.74 2.61
N GLY A 136 4.44 20.69 3.42
CA GLY A 136 3.36 19.85 3.96
C GLY A 136 2.53 20.60 5.00
N GLU A 137 1.29 20.18 5.17
CA GLU A 137 0.46 20.65 6.29
C GLU A 137 1.07 20.19 7.62
N PRO A 138 1.12 21.04 8.65
CA PRO A 138 1.66 20.66 9.95
C PRO A 138 0.74 19.66 10.66
N GLU A 139 1.32 18.72 11.36
CA GLU A 139 0.58 17.91 12.30
C GLU A 139 0.13 18.76 13.50
N GLN A 140 -1.15 18.63 13.87
CA GLN A 140 -1.73 19.33 15.02
C GLN A 140 -1.95 18.38 16.18
N ILE A 141 -1.55 18.81 17.38
CA ILE A 141 -1.87 18.14 18.64
C ILE A 141 -2.50 19.16 19.57
N LEU A 142 -3.72 18.92 20.03
CA LEU A 142 -4.37 19.75 21.04
C LEU A 142 -3.89 19.35 22.43
N LEU A 143 -3.64 20.35 23.29
CA LEU A 143 -3.21 20.09 24.68
C LEU A 143 -4.17 19.15 25.43
N GLU A 144 -5.46 19.28 25.20
CA GLU A 144 -6.49 18.46 25.86
C GLU A 144 -6.44 16.98 25.44
N ASN A 145 -5.91 16.71 24.25
CA ASN A 145 -5.76 15.36 23.72
C ASN A 145 -4.39 14.75 24.07
N LEU A 146 -3.49 15.51 24.70
CA LEU A 146 -2.10 15.09 24.89
C LEU A 146 -1.97 13.76 25.67
N GLY A 147 -2.89 13.46 26.56
CA GLY A 147 -2.92 12.18 27.27
C GLY A 147 -3.00 10.97 26.35
N LYS A 148 -3.66 11.13 25.18
CA LYS A 148 -3.80 10.09 24.15
C LYS A 148 -2.78 10.23 23.02
N GLU A 149 -2.26 11.43 22.77
CA GLU A 149 -1.43 11.75 21.59
C GLU A 149 0.03 12.10 21.94
N TYR A 150 0.46 11.94 23.22
CA TYR A 150 1.80 12.31 23.69
C TYR A 150 2.94 11.66 22.89
N TYR A 151 2.72 10.45 22.40
CA TYR A 151 3.68 9.68 21.60
C TYR A 151 4.09 10.41 20.32
N ARG A 152 3.21 11.23 19.73
CA ARG A 152 3.51 12.07 18.56
C ARG A 152 4.57 13.15 18.83
N LEU A 153 4.87 13.41 20.10
CA LEU A 153 5.98 14.27 20.55
C LEU A 153 7.24 13.48 20.95
N GLN A 154 7.28 12.15 20.74
CA GLN A 154 8.42 11.31 21.13
C GLN A 154 9.73 11.72 20.43
N PHE A 155 9.65 12.28 19.20
CA PHE A 155 10.78 12.79 18.45
C PHE A 155 11.54 13.92 19.19
N LEU A 156 10.94 14.56 20.19
CA LEU A 156 11.62 15.53 21.05
C LEU A 156 12.78 14.91 21.85
N VAL A 157 12.69 13.60 22.13
CA VAL A 157 13.60 12.92 23.09
C VAL A 157 14.36 11.73 22.48
N ASP A 158 13.93 11.19 21.35
CA ASP A 158 14.53 10.01 20.71
C ASP A 158 14.75 10.23 19.21
N THR A 159 16.02 10.17 18.78
CA THR A 159 16.40 10.31 17.36
C THR A 159 16.26 9.01 16.56
N LYS A 160 16.11 7.86 17.23
CA LYS A 160 16.12 6.54 16.59
C LYS A 160 14.73 6.09 16.16
N LYS A 161 13.68 6.70 16.72
CA LYS A 161 12.30 6.45 16.29
C LYS A 161 11.89 7.57 15.34
N GLU A 162 11.99 7.31 14.04
CA GLU A 162 11.27 8.10 13.05
C GLU A 162 9.80 8.20 13.49
N HIS A 163 9.15 9.31 13.12
CA HIS A 163 7.77 9.62 13.50
C HIS A 163 6.81 8.56 12.95
N LEU A 164 6.71 7.43 13.65
CA LEU A 164 5.71 6.41 13.35
C LEU A 164 4.39 6.85 13.98
N SER A 165 3.32 6.85 13.22
CA SER A 165 1.99 7.04 13.79
C SER A 165 1.73 5.97 14.86
N LYS A 166 0.90 6.27 15.87
CA LYS A 166 0.51 5.26 16.88
C LYS A 166 -0.01 3.99 16.20
N GLU A 167 -0.83 4.16 15.17
CA GLU A 167 -1.39 3.06 14.38
C GLU A 167 -0.32 2.12 13.83
N MET A 168 0.79 2.66 13.36
CA MET A 168 1.89 1.85 12.85
C MET A 168 2.63 1.11 13.96
N GLN A 169 2.86 1.75 15.12
CA GLN A 169 3.49 1.09 16.26
C GLN A 169 2.62 -0.04 16.81
N VAL A 170 1.33 0.22 17.01
CA VAL A 170 0.33 -0.79 17.42
C VAL A 170 0.32 -1.95 16.44
N SER A 171 0.38 -1.66 15.15
CA SER A 171 0.35 -2.68 14.11
C SER A 171 1.62 -3.51 14.03
N ILE A 172 2.79 -2.93 14.28
CA ILE A 172 4.05 -3.69 14.39
C ILE A 172 3.98 -4.63 15.59
N GLN A 173 3.50 -4.15 16.75
CA GLN A 173 3.32 -4.98 17.94
C GLN A 173 2.31 -6.12 17.70
N ALA A 174 1.17 -5.81 17.05
CA ALA A 174 0.21 -6.84 16.63
C ALA A 174 0.87 -7.90 15.75
N GLY A 175 1.73 -7.48 14.79
CA GLY A 175 2.49 -8.37 13.92
C GLY A 175 3.40 -9.31 14.67
N GLU A 176 4.10 -8.81 15.69
CA GLU A 176 4.96 -9.63 16.54
C GLU A 176 4.16 -10.65 17.35
N ILE A 177 2.99 -10.26 17.89
CA ILE A 177 2.10 -11.14 18.65
C ILE A 177 1.54 -12.23 17.74
N VAL A 178 0.98 -11.86 16.57
CA VAL A 178 0.48 -12.83 15.58
C VAL A 178 1.58 -13.78 15.12
N GLY A 179 2.79 -13.26 14.88
CA GLY A 179 3.96 -14.08 14.54
C GLY A 179 4.27 -15.13 15.60
N LYS A 180 4.25 -14.76 16.89
CA LYS A 180 4.46 -15.68 18.01
C LYS A 180 3.36 -16.74 18.09
N ILE A 181 2.09 -16.33 17.95
CA ILE A 181 0.94 -17.27 17.93
C ILE A 181 1.10 -18.26 16.76
N TYR A 182 1.41 -17.75 15.57
CA TYR A 182 1.59 -18.55 14.37
C TYR A 182 2.72 -19.56 14.52
N GLU A 183 3.90 -19.15 14.97
CA GLU A 183 5.06 -20.02 15.18
C GLU A 183 4.76 -21.09 16.24
N ALA A 184 4.13 -20.70 17.35
CA ALA A 184 3.76 -21.64 18.40
C ALA A 184 2.73 -22.67 17.92
N LEU A 185 1.72 -22.26 17.15
CA LEU A 185 0.75 -23.16 16.53
C LEU A 185 1.39 -24.06 15.48
N LEU A 186 2.27 -23.54 14.62
CA LEU A 186 2.95 -24.30 13.57
C LEU A 186 3.73 -25.49 14.15
N THR A 187 4.35 -25.32 15.32
CA THR A 187 5.06 -26.42 15.99
C THR A 187 4.15 -27.53 16.47
N GLN A 188 2.83 -27.27 16.61
CA GLN A 188 1.84 -28.26 17.06
C GLN A 188 1.22 -29.03 15.91
N TYR A 189 1.25 -28.53 14.67
CA TYR A 189 0.87 -29.29 13.50
C TYR A 189 1.99 -30.28 13.14
N ASN A 190 1.67 -31.56 13.15
CA ASN A 190 2.63 -32.66 12.84
C ASN A 190 2.85 -32.85 11.32
N ASP A 191 2.23 -32.01 10.51
CA ASP A 191 2.18 -32.10 9.05
C ASP A 191 2.38 -30.71 8.44
N ASN A 192 3.27 -30.60 7.46
CA ASN A 192 3.52 -29.39 6.69
C ASN A 192 2.84 -29.45 5.31
N SER A 193 1.76 -30.24 5.18
CA SER A 193 0.97 -30.25 3.94
C SER A 193 0.34 -28.88 3.68
N PRO A 194 0.05 -28.53 2.41
CA PRO A 194 -0.65 -27.31 2.08
C PRO A 194 -1.99 -27.16 2.81
N GLU A 195 -2.66 -28.27 3.08
CA GLU A 195 -3.93 -28.32 3.79
C GLU A 195 -3.76 -27.98 5.29
N ALA A 196 -2.75 -28.53 5.96
CA ALA A 196 -2.43 -28.21 7.35
C ALA A 196 -2.01 -26.75 7.52
N LEU A 197 -1.23 -26.18 6.59
CA LEU A 197 -0.88 -24.78 6.58
C LEU A 197 -2.12 -23.88 6.37
N ARG A 198 -3.06 -24.31 5.54
CA ARG A 198 -4.34 -23.61 5.35
C ARG A 198 -5.16 -23.58 6.64
N TRP A 199 -5.29 -24.71 7.33
CA TRP A 199 -5.99 -24.78 8.62
C TRP A 199 -5.33 -23.90 9.70
N LEU A 200 -4.00 -23.92 9.78
CA LEU A 200 -3.23 -23.03 10.66
C LEU A 200 -3.54 -21.57 10.40
N ASN A 201 -3.54 -21.16 9.14
CA ASN A 201 -3.82 -19.78 8.72
C ASN A 201 -5.24 -19.35 9.14
N ILE A 202 -6.25 -20.18 8.87
CA ILE A 202 -7.65 -19.93 9.25
C ILE A 202 -7.79 -19.86 10.78
N LEU A 203 -7.12 -20.75 11.51
CA LEU A 203 -7.14 -20.75 12.97
C LEU A 203 -6.57 -19.44 13.54
N CYS A 204 -5.43 -18.98 13.02
CA CYS A 204 -4.84 -17.70 13.42
C CYS A 204 -5.79 -16.53 13.18
N VAL A 205 -6.45 -16.46 12.02
CA VAL A 205 -7.41 -15.39 11.70
C VAL A 205 -8.59 -15.42 12.66
N ARG A 206 -9.14 -16.60 12.98
CA ARG A 206 -10.25 -16.76 13.92
C ARG A 206 -9.89 -16.32 15.34
N ILE A 207 -8.70 -16.69 15.81
CA ILE A 207 -8.22 -16.29 17.14
C ILE A 207 -8.06 -14.76 17.19
N VAL A 208 -7.39 -14.17 16.23
CA VAL A 208 -7.17 -12.71 16.20
C VAL A 208 -8.47 -11.94 16.03
N PHE A 209 -9.43 -12.47 15.25
CA PHE A 209 -10.77 -11.88 15.18
C PHE A 209 -11.48 -11.93 16.54
N CYS A 210 -11.38 -13.02 17.31
CA CYS A 210 -12.00 -13.11 18.63
C CYS A 210 -11.37 -12.11 19.63
N LEU A 211 -10.04 -11.96 19.61
CA LEU A 211 -9.33 -10.96 20.40
C LEU A 211 -9.78 -9.52 20.03
N TYR A 212 -9.85 -9.21 18.74
CA TYR A 212 -10.37 -7.95 18.26
C TYR A 212 -11.84 -7.71 18.69
N ALA A 213 -12.68 -8.71 18.53
CA ALA A 213 -14.11 -8.61 18.83
C ALA A 213 -14.38 -8.33 20.32
N GLU A 214 -13.53 -8.84 21.20
CA GLU A 214 -13.55 -8.56 22.64
C GLU A 214 -13.19 -7.10 22.94
N ASP A 215 -12.03 -6.66 22.45
CA ASP A 215 -11.52 -5.30 22.72
C ASP A 215 -12.37 -4.21 22.03
N ALA A 216 -12.93 -4.52 20.86
CA ALA A 216 -13.84 -3.62 20.14
C ALA A 216 -15.27 -3.57 20.71
N GLY A 217 -15.57 -4.35 21.74
CA GLY A 217 -16.90 -4.39 22.36
C GLY A 217 -17.95 -5.13 21.53
N VAL A 218 -17.55 -5.91 20.52
CA VAL A 218 -18.43 -6.82 19.76
C VAL A 218 -18.82 -8.04 20.61
N PHE A 219 -17.86 -8.53 21.40
CA PHE A 219 -18.12 -9.45 22.52
C PHE A 219 -18.19 -8.64 23.82
N ALA A 220 -18.64 -9.28 24.91
CA ALA A 220 -18.57 -8.66 26.23
C ALA A 220 -17.10 -8.52 26.66
N HIS A 221 -16.81 -7.55 27.53
CA HIS A 221 -15.46 -7.28 28.03
C HIS A 221 -14.84 -8.55 28.64
N ASP A 222 -13.62 -8.89 28.27
CA ASP A 222 -12.84 -10.04 28.70
C ASP A 222 -13.54 -11.42 28.45
N GLN A 223 -14.55 -11.48 27.58
CA GLN A 223 -15.35 -12.68 27.37
C GLN A 223 -14.54 -13.82 26.74
N PHE A 224 -13.71 -13.52 25.75
CA PHE A 224 -12.87 -14.53 25.11
C PHE A 224 -11.68 -14.91 25.99
N HIS A 225 -11.10 -13.95 26.67
CA HIS A 225 -10.06 -14.16 27.68
C HIS A 225 -10.55 -15.11 28.78
N ASP A 226 -11.67 -14.81 29.42
CA ASP A 226 -12.22 -15.62 30.51
C ASP A 226 -12.61 -17.01 30.05
N PHE A 227 -13.13 -17.12 28.83
CA PHE A 227 -13.40 -18.40 28.19
C PHE A 227 -12.13 -19.25 28.06
N LEU A 228 -11.05 -18.71 27.49
CA LEU A 228 -9.78 -19.43 27.37
C LEU A 228 -9.17 -19.77 28.73
N ALA A 229 -9.27 -18.88 29.72
CA ALA A 229 -8.74 -19.09 31.07
C ALA A 229 -9.43 -20.25 31.81
N THR A 230 -10.72 -20.49 31.53
CA THR A 230 -11.52 -21.53 32.18
C THR A 230 -11.04 -22.95 31.86
N TYR A 231 -10.43 -23.17 30.67
CA TYR A 231 -10.02 -24.51 30.23
C TYR A 231 -8.54 -24.78 30.46
N GLU A 232 -8.16 -26.02 30.78
CA GLU A 232 -6.76 -26.46 30.74
C GLU A 232 -6.26 -26.50 29.27
N ALA A 233 -4.95 -26.33 29.03
CA ALA A 233 -4.40 -26.32 27.67
C ALA A 233 -4.79 -27.56 26.85
N LYS A 234 -4.80 -28.75 27.46
CA LYS A 234 -5.22 -30.01 26.81
C LYS A 234 -6.68 -30.01 26.30
N ASP A 235 -7.55 -29.21 26.90
CA ASP A 235 -8.97 -29.11 26.57
C ASP A 235 -9.32 -27.97 25.61
N LEU A 236 -8.39 -27.02 25.39
CA LEU A 236 -8.59 -25.85 24.52
C LEU A 236 -8.93 -26.20 23.08
N ARG A 237 -8.34 -27.26 22.52
CA ARG A 237 -8.69 -27.79 21.19
C ARG A 237 -10.20 -28.02 21.05
N ARG A 238 -10.80 -28.67 22.03
CA ARG A 238 -12.25 -28.98 22.07
C ARG A 238 -13.04 -27.67 22.30
N ALA A 239 -12.63 -26.89 23.28
CA ALA A 239 -13.29 -25.64 23.64
C ALA A 239 -13.39 -24.67 22.46
N LEU A 240 -12.30 -24.46 21.70
CA LEU A 240 -12.30 -23.61 20.52
C LEU A 240 -13.16 -24.15 19.38
N ARG A 241 -13.18 -25.47 19.16
CA ARG A 241 -14.09 -26.07 18.18
C ARG A 241 -15.55 -25.81 18.55
N ASP A 242 -15.91 -26.04 19.81
CA ASP A 242 -17.26 -25.84 20.33
C ASP A 242 -17.63 -24.34 20.26
N LEU A 243 -16.71 -23.42 20.57
CA LEU A 243 -16.88 -21.97 20.41
C LEU A 243 -17.13 -21.58 18.94
N PHE A 244 -16.32 -22.04 18.01
CA PHE A 244 -16.47 -21.72 16.59
C PHE A 244 -17.80 -22.24 16.03
N GLU A 245 -18.28 -23.41 16.48
CA GLU A 245 -19.60 -23.91 16.13
C GLU A 245 -20.71 -22.96 16.68
N VAL A 246 -20.55 -22.49 17.91
CA VAL A 246 -21.51 -21.56 18.53
C VAL A 246 -21.53 -20.20 17.80
N LEU A 247 -20.38 -19.66 17.48
CA LEU A 247 -20.26 -18.41 16.71
C LEU A 247 -20.89 -18.52 15.31
N ASN A 248 -20.88 -19.69 14.72
CA ASN A 248 -21.48 -19.97 13.41
C ASN A 248 -22.96 -20.39 13.47
N THR A 249 -23.52 -20.59 14.68
CA THR A 249 -24.88 -21.10 14.83
C THR A 249 -25.82 -20.02 15.34
N PRO A 250 -26.93 -19.68 14.61
CA PRO A 250 -27.93 -18.74 15.07
C PRO A 250 -28.48 -19.11 16.47
N ILE A 251 -28.75 -18.09 17.28
CA ILE A 251 -29.13 -18.27 18.71
C ILE A 251 -30.35 -19.19 18.87
N ASP A 252 -31.34 -19.07 17.98
CA ASP A 252 -32.56 -19.86 17.97
C ASP A 252 -32.35 -21.34 17.59
N LYS A 253 -31.23 -21.67 16.95
CA LYS A 253 -30.86 -23.01 16.51
C LYS A 253 -29.87 -23.73 17.44
N ARG A 254 -29.38 -23.04 18.48
CA ARG A 254 -28.44 -23.61 19.45
C ARG A 254 -29.08 -24.64 20.35
N SER A 255 -28.28 -25.59 20.79
CA SER A 255 -28.70 -26.58 21.77
C SER A 255 -29.09 -25.91 23.09
N LYS A 256 -30.24 -26.36 23.67
CA LYS A 256 -30.70 -25.90 25.00
C LYS A 256 -29.81 -26.42 26.15
N TYR A 257 -28.90 -27.32 25.86
CA TYR A 257 -27.97 -27.92 26.82
C TYR A 257 -26.54 -27.38 26.66
N LEU A 258 -26.40 -26.29 25.91
CA LEU A 258 -25.12 -25.63 25.76
C LEU A 258 -24.66 -25.06 27.10
N GLN A 259 -23.37 -25.08 27.37
CA GLN A 259 -22.80 -24.48 28.58
C GLN A 259 -23.08 -22.98 28.62
N PRO A 260 -23.33 -22.37 29.80
CA PRO A 260 -23.73 -20.98 29.93
C PRO A 260 -22.70 -20.01 29.36
N ASP A 261 -21.41 -20.26 29.51
CA ASP A 261 -20.29 -19.47 28.97
C ASP A 261 -20.29 -19.46 27.45
N LEU A 262 -20.50 -20.59 26.80
CA LEU A 262 -20.65 -20.69 25.34
C LEU A 262 -21.97 -20.06 24.86
N GLN A 263 -23.04 -20.21 25.63
CA GLN A 263 -24.36 -19.63 25.29
C GLN A 263 -24.33 -18.10 25.28
N ALA A 264 -23.45 -17.48 26.07
CA ALA A 264 -23.30 -16.03 26.20
C ALA A 264 -22.66 -15.39 24.94
N PHE A 265 -21.94 -16.15 24.11
CA PHE A 265 -21.35 -15.59 22.89
C PHE A 265 -22.40 -15.23 21.85
N PRO A 266 -22.25 -14.09 21.15
CA PRO A 266 -23.18 -13.71 20.09
C PRO A 266 -23.10 -14.63 18.88
N TYR A 267 -24.10 -14.57 17.99
CA TYR A 267 -24.04 -15.20 16.67
C TYR A 267 -23.28 -14.29 15.72
N THR A 268 -22.14 -14.74 15.23
CA THR A 268 -21.25 -13.90 14.41
C THR A 268 -21.61 -13.99 12.93
N ASN A 269 -21.95 -15.19 12.37
CA ASN A 269 -22.20 -15.40 10.94
C ASN A 269 -20.98 -15.00 10.04
N GLY A 270 -21.22 -14.54 8.84
CA GLY A 270 -20.23 -14.01 7.91
C GLY A 270 -19.38 -15.03 7.16
N GLY A 271 -19.46 -16.32 7.53
CA GLY A 271 -18.68 -17.39 6.92
C GLY A 271 -17.30 -17.64 7.54
N LEU A 272 -16.80 -16.74 8.40
CA LEU A 272 -15.47 -16.88 9.04
C LEU A 272 -15.33 -18.19 9.83
N PHE A 273 -16.39 -18.62 10.51
CA PHE A 273 -16.41 -19.84 11.32
C PHE A 273 -17.08 -21.03 10.62
N GLY A 274 -17.45 -20.88 9.33
CA GLY A 274 -18.25 -21.89 8.62
C GLY A 274 -17.48 -23.09 8.12
N GLU A 275 -16.18 -22.95 7.88
CA GLU A 275 -15.33 -24.04 7.41
C GLU A 275 -14.84 -24.91 8.57
N GLU A 276 -14.93 -26.26 8.43
CA GLU A 276 -14.29 -27.19 9.36
C GLU A 276 -12.78 -27.15 9.16
N ILE A 277 -12.04 -26.94 10.25
CA ILE A 277 -10.58 -26.97 10.27
C ILE A 277 -10.09 -27.95 11.33
N GLU A 278 -8.96 -28.56 11.09
CA GLU A 278 -8.28 -29.34 12.12
C GLU A 278 -7.52 -28.40 13.06
N ILE A 279 -7.90 -28.41 14.34
CA ILE A 279 -7.28 -27.60 15.40
C ILE A 279 -6.23 -28.48 16.11
N PRO A 280 -4.96 -28.02 16.28
CA PRO A 280 -3.93 -28.83 16.96
C PRO A 280 -4.15 -28.87 18.48
N GLN A 281 -3.36 -29.66 19.19
CA GLN A 281 -3.29 -29.60 20.65
C GLN A 281 -2.61 -28.31 21.11
N PHE A 282 -3.06 -27.79 22.24
CA PHE A 282 -2.48 -26.57 22.83
C PHE A 282 -1.48 -26.97 23.93
N THR A 283 -0.39 -26.23 24.03
CA THR A 283 0.57 -26.29 25.14
C THR A 283 0.24 -25.21 26.16
N GLU A 284 0.76 -25.36 27.41
CA GLU A 284 0.61 -24.31 28.42
C GLU A 284 1.30 -22.99 27.97
N GLU A 285 2.44 -23.09 27.30
CA GLU A 285 3.14 -21.93 26.75
C GLU A 285 2.31 -21.16 25.70
N LEU A 286 1.64 -21.89 24.79
CA LEU A 286 0.75 -21.29 23.80
C LEU A 286 -0.48 -20.65 24.48
N LYS A 287 -1.06 -21.32 25.48
CA LYS A 287 -2.16 -20.78 26.28
C LYS A 287 -1.74 -19.49 27.00
N ASP A 288 -0.57 -19.49 27.66
CA ASP A 288 -0.04 -18.31 28.34
C ASP A 288 0.22 -17.16 27.36
N THR A 289 0.72 -17.45 26.15
CA THR A 289 0.90 -16.46 25.09
C THR A 289 -0.43 -15.82 24.69
N LEU A 290 -1.50 -16.61 24.57
CA LEU A 290 -2.83 -16.09 24.22
C LEU A 290 -3.42 -15.23 25.35
N LEU A 291 -3.34 -15.69 26.60
CA LEU A 291 -3.92 -15.02 27.75
C LEU A 291 -3.17 -13.73 28.14
N GLN A 292 -1.83 -13.80 28.23
CA GLN A 292 -1.03 -12.67 28.70
C GLN A 292 -0.68 -11.71 27.56
N ASN A 293 0.06 -12.19 26.56
CA ASN A 293 0.62 -11.32 25.54
C ASN A 293 -0.43 -10.84 24.54
N ALA A 294 -1.36 -11.71 24.15
CA ALA A 294 -2.32 -11.39 23.11
C ALA A 294 -3.61 -10.76 23.66
N SER A 295 -4.11 -11.17 24.84
CA SER A 295 -5.35 -10.63 25.36
C SER A 295 -5.12 -9.49 26.39
N LEU A 296 -4.32 -9.69 27.46
CA LEU A 296 -4.18 -8.70 28.53
C LEU A 296 -3.23 -7.54 28.22
N ASP A 297 -2.12 -7.82 27.52
CA ASP A 297 -1.04 -6.84 27.32
C ASP A 297 -1.24 -5.96 26.06
N PHE A 298 -2.21 -6.30 25.22
CA PHE A 298 -2.43 -5.65 23.93
C PHE A 298 -3.90 -5.30 23.69
N ASP A 299 -4.18 -4.11 23.15
CA ASP A 299 -5.53 -3.64 22.77
C ASP A 299 -5.72 -3.73 21.26
N TRP A 300 -6.47 -4.75 20.83
CA TRP A 300 -6.75 -5.01 19.41
C TRP A 300 -7.70 -3.99 18.78
N SER A 301 -8.46 -3.24 19.56
CA SER A 301 -9.38 -2.22 19.04
C SER A 301 -8.66 -1.06 18.35
N GLU A 302 -7.39 -0.83 18.72
CA GLU A 302 -6.55 0.22 18.14
C GLU A 302 -5.81 -0.20 16.86
N ILE A 303 -5.92 -1.47 16.42
CA ILE A 303 -5.23 -1.93 15.20
C ILE A 303 -5.84 -1.30 13.95
N SER A 304 -4.98 -0.83 13.04
CA SER A 304 -5.46 -0.40 11.72
C SER A 304 -5.87 -1.60 10.87
N PRO A 305 -7.10 -1.64 10.33
CA PRO A 305 -7.56 -2.73 9.47
C PRO A 305 -6.69 -2.89 8.22
N THR A 306 -6.18 -1.79 7.70
CA THR A 306 -5.27 -1.78 6.55
C THR A 306 -3.95 -2.48 6.88
N ILE A 307 -3.46 -2.32 8.11
CA ILE A 307 -2.22 -2.94 8.56
C ILE A 307 -2.45 -4.38 9.04
N PHE A 308 -3.66 -4.72 9.50
CA PHE A 308 -4.05 -6.10 9.80
C PHE A 308 -3.71 -7.03 8.64
N GLY A 309 -4.05 -6.65 7.40
CA GLY A 309 -3.66 -7.38 6.20
C GLY A 309 -2.15 -7.56 6.06
N GLY A 310 -1.37 -6.49 6.26
CA GLY A 310 0.10 -6.53 6.17
C GLY A 310 0.78 -7.41 7.22
N VAL A 311 0.19 -7.48 8.42
CA VAL A 311 0.65 -8.37 9.51
C VAL A 311 0.56 -9.83 9.08
N PHE A 312 -0.60 -10.25 8.55
CA PHE A 312 -0.78 -11.62 8.08
C PHE A 312 0.10 -11.95 6.87
N GLU A 313 0.27 -10.99 5.95
CA GLU A 313 1.19 -11.15 4.82
C GLU A 313 2.65 -11.33 5.27
N SER A 314 3.06 -10.68 6.37
CA SER A 314 4.41 -10.81 6.92
C SER A 314 4.67 -12.16 7.59
N THR A 315 3.64 -12.84 8.08
CA THR A 315 3.73 -14.15 8.73
C THR A 315 3.72 -15.31 7.72
N LEU A 316 3.22 -15.08 6.49
CA LEU A 316 3.33 -16.06 5.42
C LEU A 316 4.80 -16.36 5.08
N ASN A 317 5.08 -17.60 4.67
CA ASN A 317 6.42 -18.10 4.39
C ASN A 317 7.25 -17.09 3.55
N PRO A 318 8.46 -16.68 4.01
CA PRO A 318 9.33 -15.75 3.29
C PRO A 318 9.69 -16.16 1.85
N GLU A 319 9.66 -17.47 1.54
CA GLU A 319 9.92 -17.99 0.19
C GLU A 319 8.76 -17.71 -0.77
N THR A 320 7.52 -17.86 -0.32
CA THR A 320 6.33 -17.51 -1.11
C THR A 320 6.20 -16.02 -1.30
N ARG A 321 6.61 -15.20 -0.33
CA ARG A 321 6.67 -13.74 -0.43
C ARG A 321 7.60 -13.28 -1.56
N ARG A 322 8.78 -13.92 -1.73
CA ARG A 322 9.73 -13.61 -2.80
C ARG A 322 9.25 -14.03 -4.18
N SER A 323 8.52 -15.13 -4.29
CA SER A 323 8.01 -15.67 -5.55
C SER A 323 6.68 -15.04 -6.00
N GLY A 324 5.85 -14.57 -5.08
CA GLY A 324 4.49 -14.08 -5.34
C GLY A 324 4.39 -12.58 -5.65
N GLY A 325 5.44 -11.79 -5.41
CA GLY A 325 5.38 -10.33 -5.62
C GLY A 325 4.43 -9.61 -4.66
N MET A 326 4.06 -10.23 -3.55
CA MET A 326 3.21 -9.63 -2.52
C MET A 326 4.00 -8.56 -1.77
N HIS A 327 3.67 -7.30 -1.99
CA HIS A 327 4.25 -6.14 -1.32
C HIS A 327 3.13 -5.39 -0.62
N TYR A 328 3.27 -5.23 0.70
CA TYR A 328 2.38 -4.36 1.47
C TYR A 328 2.35 -2.95 0.89
N THR A 329 1.16 -2.43 0.70
CA THR A 329 0.95 -1.07 0.18
C THR A 329 0.62 -0.14 1.34
N SER A 330 1.48 0.85 1.61
CA SER A 330 1.25 1.83 2.67
C SER A 330 0.02 2.71 2.39
N ILE A 331 -0.61 3.21 3.46
CA ILE A 331 -1.78 4.11 3.38
C ILE A 331 -1.49 5.31 2.49
N GLU A 332 -0.31 5.93 2.63
CA GLU A 332 0.11 7.06 1.78
C GLU A 332 0.08 6.70 0.28
N ASN A 333 0.59 5.51 -0.08
CA ASN A 333 0.59 5.06 -1.46
C ASN A 333 -0.81 4.72 -1.97
N ILE A 334 -1.72 4.25 -1.10
CA ILE A 334 -3.13 4.05 -1.45
C ILE A 334 -3.78 5.40 -1.76
N HIS A 335 -3.55 6.41 -0.93
CA HIS A 335 -4.07 7.76 -1.15
C HIS A 335 -3.54 8.42 -2.44
N ARG A 336 -2.31 8.12 -2.86
CA ARG A 336 -1.82 8.55 -4.19
C ARG A 336 -2.66 8.00 -5.35
N VAL A 337 -3.38 6.90 -5.13
CA VAL A 337 -4.29 6.31 -6.13
C VAL A 337 -5.70 6.86 -5.98
N ILE A 338 -6.29 6.79 -4.76
CA ILE A 338 -7.71 7.08 -4.55
C ILE A 338 -8.03 8.56 -4.49
N ASP A 339 -7.12 9.41 -3.99
CA ASP A 339 -7.35 10.84 -3.89
C ASP A 339 -7.60 11.49 -5.26
N PRO A 340 -6.69 11.37 -6.24
CA PRO A 340 -6.91 11.97 -7.55
C PRO A 340 -7.99 11.26 -8.38
N LEU A 341 -8.29 9.99 -8.07
CA LEU A 341 -9.28 9.22 -8.81
C LEU A 341 -10.71 9.65 -8.49
N PHE A 342 -11.04 9.82 -7.20
CA PHE A 342 -12.40 10.19 -6.77
C PHE A 342 -12.48 10.92 -5.43
N LEU A 343 -11.58 10.69 -4.47
CA LEU A 343 -11.74 11.14 -3.09
C LEU A 343 -11.70 12.66 -2.97
N ASN A 344 -10.80 13.33 -3.69
CA ASN A 344 -10.72 14.79 -3.74
C ASN A 344 -12.02 15.43 -4.27
N ASP A 345 -12.67 14.79 -5.24
CA ASP A 345 -13.93 15.26 -5.81
C ASP A 345 -15.08 15.13 -4.82
N LEU A 346 -15.13 13.98 -4.13
CA LEU A 346 -16.13 13.75 -3.08
C LEU A 346 -15.93 14.69 -1.90
N ARG A 347 -14.69 14.95 -1.49
CA ARG A 347 -14.39 15.92 -0.43
C ARG A 347 -14.84 17.32 -0.81
N LYS A 348 -14.46 17.78 -1.99
CA LYS A 348 -14.85 19.09 -2.51
C LYS A 348 -16.36 19.25 -2.58
N GLU A 349 -17.10 18.24 -3.01
CA GLU A 349 -18.56 18.25 -3.05
C GLU A 349 -19.16 18.38 -1.65
N LEU A 350 -18.60 17.68 -0.65
CA LEU A 350 -19.03 17.81 0.74
C LEU A 350 -18.78 19.22 1.25
N ASP A 351 -17.58 19.78 1.02
CA ASP A 351 -17.24 21.15 1.44
C ASP A 351 -18.20 22.19 0.84
N GLU A 352 -18.52 22.06 -0.46
CA GLU A 352 -19.52 22.93 -1.13
C GLU A 352 -20.93 22.78 -0.52
N ILE A 353 -21.30 21.57 -0.06
CA ILE A 353 -22.60 21.34 0.61
C ILE A 353 -22.60 21.97 2.00
N LEU A 354 -21.49 21.92 2.72
CA LEU A 354 -21.35 22.49 4.06
C LEU A 354 -21.42 24.03 4.05
N GLU A 355 -21.01 24.66 2.95
CA GLU A 355 -21.15 26.12 2.77
C GLU A 355 -22.60 26.57 2.52
N GLU A 356 -23.57 25.66 2.26
CA GLU A 356 -24.96 26.01 2.01
C GLU A 356 -25.62 26.63 3.27
N LYS A 357 -26.08 27.86 3.13
CA LYS A 357 -26.62 28.67 4.23
C LYS A 357 -28.04 28.28 4.63
N VAL A 358 -28.82 27.71 3.71
CA VAL A 358 -30.21 27.30 3.97
C VAL A 358 -30.23 25.90 4.55
N GLU A 359 -30.49 25.77 5.84
CA GLU A 359 -30.43 24.49 6.58
C GLU A 359 -31.24 23.36 5.91
N LYS A 360 -32.45 23.63 5.47
CA LYS A 360 -33.30 22.63 4.78
C LYS A 360 -32.66 22.15 3.46
N GLN A 361 -32.07 23.06 2.71
CA GLN A 361 -31.38 22.69 1.45
C GLN A 361 -30.10 21.91 1.75
N ARG A 362 -29.31 22.33 2.75
CA ARG A 362 -28.11 21.62 3.22
C ARG A 362 -28.46 20.19 3.62
N LYS A 363 -29.48 19.98 4.46
CA LYS A 363 -29.93 18.63 4.86
C LYS A 363 -30.33 17.74 3.66
N ASN A 364 -31.04 18.29 2.70
CA ASN A 364 -31.43 17.55 1.49
C ASN A 364 -30.21 17.19 0.63
N LYS A 365 -29.23 18.12 0.49
CA LYS A 365 -27.99 17.87 -0.24
C LYS A 365 -27.12 16.83 0.46
N LEU A 366 -27.03 16.86 1.80
CA LEU A 366 -26.32 15.84 2.59
C LEU A 366 -26.96 14.45 2.42
N ASP A 367 -28.29 14.35 2.38
CA ASP A 367 -28.97 13.07 2.12
C ASP A 367 -28.69 12.55 0.71
N ALA A 368 -28.71 13.42 -0.30
CA ALA A 368 -28.35 13.07 -1.67
C ALA A 368 -26.88 12.64 -1.78
N TYR A 369 -25.98 13.31 -1.08
CA TYR A 369 -24.56 12.99 -1.01
C TYR A 369 -24.32 11.61 -0.37
N GLN A 370 -24.94 11.30 0.77
CA GLN A 370 -24.88 9.96 1.36
C GLN A 370 -25.40 8.88 0.40
N ASN A 371 -26.51 9.15 -0.31
CA ASN A 371 -27.03 8.21 -1.33
C ASN A 371 -26.05 8.01 -2.49
N LYS A 372 -25.33 9.08 -2.87
CA LYS A 372 -24.27 9.00 -3.88
C LYS A 372 -23.12 8.12 -3.36
N LEU A 373 -22.60 8.36 -2.16
CA LEU A 373 -21.55 7.54 -1.56
C LEU A 373 -21.95 6.05 -1.53
N ALA A 374 -23.19 5.77 -1.10
CA ALA A 374 -23.72 4.41 -1.01
C ALA A 374 -23.97 3.74 -2.37
N SER A 375 -23.99 4.49 -3.46
CA SER A 375 -24.18 3.95 -4.81
C SER A 375 -22.88 3.60 -5.54
N LEU A 376 -21.72 4.05 -5.04
CA LEU A 376 -20.43 3.80 -5.66
C LEU A 376 -19.97 2.35 -5.48
N THR A 377 -19.35 1.78 -6.50
CA THR A 377 -18.85 0.40 -6.49
C THR A 377 -17.37 0.36 -6.90
N PHE A 378 -16.60 -0.47 -6.21
CA PHE A 378 -15.15 -0.54 -6.32
C PHE A 378 -14.69 -1.95 -6.59
N LEU A 379 -13.71 -2.13 -7.49
CA LEU A 379 -13.06 -3.41 -7.76
C LEU A 379 -11.55 -3.28 -7.57
N ASP A 380 -10.97 -4.18 -6.80
CA ASP A 380 -9.53 -4.44 -6.79
C ASP A 380 -9.25 -5.85 -7.34
N PRO A 381 -8.75 -5.97 -8.58
CA PRO A 381 -8.56 -7.27 -9.24
C PRO A 381 -7.24 -7.97 -8.87
N ALA A 382 -6.55 -7.50 -7.83
CA ALA A 382 -5.37 -8.11 -7.22
C ALA A 382 -5.28 -7.64 -5.76
N CYS A 383 -6.36 -7.90 -4.99
CA CYS A 383 -6.59 -7.18 -3.75
C CYS A 383 -5.64 -7.59 -2.61
N GLY A 384 -4.92 -8.72 -2.72
CA GLY A 384 -4.08 -9.20 -1.64
C GLY A 384 -4.89 -9.35 -0.35
N SER A 385 -4.37 -8.80 0.72
CA SER A 385 -5.03 -8.71 2.03
C SER A 385 -6.10 -7.60 2.14
N GLY A 386 -6.49 -6.97 1.03
CA GLY A 386 -7.61 -6.01 0.97
C GLY A 386 -7.27 -4.56 1.30
N ASN A 387 -6.00 -4.17 1.35
CA ASN A 387 -5.57 -2.85 1.82
C ASN A 387 -6.21 -1.68 1.05
N PHE A 388 -6.31 -1.76 -0.28
CA PHE A 388 -7.00 -0.73 -1.08
C PHE A 388 -8.49 -0.67 -0.77
N LEU A 389 -9.14 -1.82 -0.62
CA LEU A 389 -10.58 -1.89 -0.35
C LEU A 389 -10.90 -1.35 1.05
N THR A 390 -10.11 -1.74 2.07
CA THR A 390 -10.29 -1.28 3.45
C THR A 390 -10.08 0.23 3.58
N GLU A 391 -8.98 0.78 3.05
CA GLU A 391 -8.73 2.22 3.15
C GLU A 391 -9.74 3.04 2.34
N THR A 392 -10.18 2.54 1.19
CA THR A 392 -11.25 3.18 0.41
C THR A 392 -12.56 3.19 1.20
N TYR A 393 -12.92 2.08 1.85
CA TYR A 393 -14.10 2.00 2.72
C TYR A 393 -13.99 2.99 3.89
N LEU A 394 -12.88 3.00 4.62
CA LEU A 394 -12.63 3.92 5.74
C LEU A 394 -12.75 5.39 5.29
N SER A 395 -12.16 5.74 4.14
CA SER A 395 -12.22 7.09 3.58
C SER A 395 -13.66 7.52 3.24
N LEU A 396 -14.45 6.65 2.63
CA LEU A 396 -15.86 6.93 2.35
C LEU A 396 -16.70 7.05 3.63
N ARG A 397 -16.44 6.20 4.62
CA ARG A 397 -17.15 6.23 5.91
C ARG A 397 -16.82 7.49 6.71
N ARG A 398 -15.56 7.98 6.65
CA ARG A 398 -15.17 9.26 7.27
C ARG A 398 -15.96 10.42 6.65
N LEU A 399 -16.09 10.46 5.30
CA LEU A 399 -16.93 11.46 4.62
C LEU A 399 -18.41 11.33 5.01
N GLU A 400 -18.91 10.12 5.10
CA GLU A 400 -20.30 9.88 5.52
C GLU A 400 -20.52 10.29 6.99
N ASN A 401 -19.60 9.97 7.90
CA ASN A 401 -19.66 10.36 9.31
C ASN A 401 -19.67 11.88 9.48
N GLU A 402 -18.92 12.62 8.65
CA GLU A 402 -18.97 14.08 8.64
C GLU A 402 -20.33 14.61 8.17
N ALA A 403 -20.87 14.02 7.11
CA ALA A 403 -22.22 14.36 6.62
C ALA A 403 -23.32 14.03 7.69
N ILE A 404 -23.21 12.92 8.41
CA ILE A 404 -24.08 12.53 9.50
C ILE A 404 -23.98 13.55 10.65
N ARG A 405 -22.77 13.92 11.07
CA ARG A 405 -22.53 14.91 12.13
C ARG A 405 -23.23 16.24 11.84
N GLU A 406 -23.04 16.75 10.63
CA GLU A 406 -23.68 18.02 10.19
C GLU A 406 -25.20 17.91 10.07
N ARG A 407 -25.70 16.76 9.62
CA ARG A 407 -27.16 16.55 9.49
C ARG A 407 -27.87 16.55 10.83
N TYR A 408 -27.27 15.95 11.86
CA TYR A 408 -27.91 15.75 13.17
C TYR A 408 -27.55 16.81 14.21
N HIS A 409 -26.48 17.57 14.05
CA HIS A 409 -26.07 18.76 14.81
C HIS A 409 -26.54 18.74 16.29
N GLY A 410 -26.12 17.69 17.05
CA GLY A 410 -26.44 17.58 18.49
C GLY A 410 -27.90 17.27 18.83
N GLN A 411 -28.76 16.98 17.87
CA GLN A 411 -30.12 16.50 18.14
C GLN A 411 -30.09 15.00 18.41
N THR A 412 -30.33 14.60 19.66
CA THR A 412 -30.59 13.19 19.98
C THR A 412 -31.77 12.71 19.13
N MET A 413 -31.60 11.60 18.40
CA MET A 413 -32.67 11.00 17.60
C MET A 413 -33.74 10.43 18.52
N LEU A 414 -34.71 11.28 18.92
CA LEU A 414 -35.87 10.84 19.67
C LEU A 414 -36.85 10.18 18.68
N GLY A 415 -36.86 8.86 18.64
CA GLY A 415 -38.00 8.10 18.15
C GLY A 415 -37.92 7.36 16.83
N ALA A 416 -36.77 7.17 16.22
CA ALA A 416 -36.66 6.29 15.06
C ALA A 416 -35.42 5.38 15.18
N PHE A 417 -35.63 4.09 15.29
CA PHE A 417 -34.61 3.02 15.11
C PHE A 417 -34.17 2.95 13.63
N MET A 418 -33.57 4.01 13.11
CA MET A 418 -33.04 3.99 11.75
C MET A 418 -31.53 4.17 11.78
N ASN A 419 -30.83 3.11 11.39
CA ASN A 419 -29.40 3.19 11.15
C ASN A 419 -29.13 4.29 10.09
N PRO A 420 -28.39 5.38 10.42
CA PRO A 420 -28.12 6.47 9.50
C PRO A 420 -27.06 6.13 8.46
N ILE A 421 -26.37 4.99 8.60
CA ILE A 421 -25.27 4.53 7.76
C ILE A 421 -25.83 3.97 6.46
N LYS A 422 -25.32 4.44 5.33
CA LYS A 422 -25.70 3.97 3.99
C LYS A 422 -24.53 3.31 3.25
N VAL A 423 -23.29 3.74 3.52
CA VAL A 423 -22.07 3.13 2.94
C VAL A 423 -21.84 1.77 3.60
N SER A 424 -21.65 0.74 2.80
CA SER A 424 -21.51 -0.65 3.23
C SER A 424 -20.33 -1.32 2.56
N ILE A 425 -19.73 -2.30 3.23
CA ILE A 425 -18.67 -3.14 2.63
C ILE A 425 -19.16 -3.88 1.38
N GLN A 426 -20.47 -4.06 1.20
CA GLN A 426 -21.06 -4.70 0.01
C GLN A 426 -20.79 -3.96 -1.31
N GLN A 427 -20.27 -2.73 -1.27
CA GLN A 427 -19.89 -1.93 -2.44
C GLN A 427 -18.50 -2.28 -2.98
N PHE A 428 -17.74 -3.09 -2.25
CA PHE A 428 -16.34 -3.40 -2.52
C PHE A 428 -16.19 -4.83 -3.03
N TYR A 429 -15.41 -5.00 -4.08
CA TYR A 429 -15.21 -6.26 -4.76
C TYR A 429 -13.71 -6.51 -4.92
N GLY A 430 -13.28 -7.77 -4.81
CA GLY A 430 -11.89 -8.15 -4.95
C GLY A 430 -11.71 -9.46 -5.70
N ILE A 431 -10.55 -9.62 -6.32
CA ILE A 431 -10.08 -10.90 -6.85
C ILE A 431 -8.67 -11.12 -6.32
N GLU A 432 -8.44 -12.31 -5.76
CA GLU A 432 -7.14 -12.69 -5.22
C GLU A 432 -6.86 -14.16 -5.52
N ILE A 433 -5.62 -14.47 -5.89
CA ILE A 433 -5.22 -15.85 -6.24
C ILE A 433 -4.99 -16.72 -5.01
N ASN A 434 -4.69 -16.10 -3.89
CA ASN A 434 -4.41 -16.77 -2.62
C ASN A 434 -5.68 -16.83 -1.75
N ASP A 435 -6.19 -18.03 -1.47
CA ASP A 435 -7.40 -18.29 -0.67
C ASP A 435 -7.30 -17.72 0.74
N PHE A 436 -6.11 -17.78 1.34
CA PHE A 436 -5.86 -17.21 2.65
C PHE A 436 -5.96 -15.67 2.64
N ALA A 437 -5.36 -15.01 1.64
CA ALA A 437 -5.46 -13.57 1.51
C ALA A 437 -6.91 -13.11 1.30
N VAL A 438 -7.74 -13.90 0.63
CA VAL A 438 -9.20 -13.68 0.53
C VAL A 438 -9.85 -13.63 1.92
N THR A 439 -9.51 -14.59 2.78
CA THR A 439 -10.04 -14.66 4.17
C THR A 439 -9.58 -13.45 4.99
N VAL A 440 -8.31 -13.07 4.88
CA VAL A 440 -7.74 -11.91 5.56
C VAL A 440 -8.41 -10.62 5.10
N ALA A 441 -8.55 -10.41 3.79
CA ALA A 441 -9.19 -9.22 3.21
C ALA A 441 -10.66 -9.08 3.66
N THR A 442 -11.39 -10.18 3.69
CA THR A 442 -12.77 -10.22 4.17
C THR A 442 -12.84 -9.82 5.65
N THR A 443 -11.95 -10.37 6.48
CA THR A 443 -11.88 -10.07 7.91
C THR A 443 -11.48 -8.60 8.14
N ALA A 444 -10.52 -8.08 7.39
CA ALA A 444 -10.11 -6.67 7.47
C ALA A 444 -11.27 -5.71 7.15
N LEU A 445 -12.12 -6.04 6.17
CA LEU A 445 -13.33 -5.25 5.87
C LEU A 445 -14.36 -5.30 7.01
N TRP A 446 -14.58 -6.43 7.66
CA TRP A 446 -15.46 -6.50 8.84
C TRP A 446 -14.91 -5.70 10.02
N ILE A 447 -13.60 -5.78 10.28
CA ILE A 447 -12.93 -4.96 11.29
C ILE A 447 -13.13 -3.46 10.98
N SER A 448 -12.96 -3.07 9.71
CA SER A 448 -13.20 -1.68 9.27
C SER A 448 -14.65 -1.24 9.48
N GLU A 449 -15.61 -2.13 9.21
CA GLU A 449 -17.05 -1.87 9.41
C GLU A 449 -17.34 -1.66 10.91
N ALA A 450 -16.79 -2.50 11.78
CA ALA A 450 -16.94 -2.38 13.23
C ALA A 450 -16.38 -1.06 13.78
N GLN A 451 -15.15 -0.69 13.37
CA GLN A 451 -14.53 0.56 13.80
C GLN A 451 -15.34 1.79 13.38
N MET A 452 -15.76 1.83 12.11
CA MET A 452 -16.55 2.94 11.59
C MET A 452 -17.96 3.02 12.21
N LEU A 453 -18.51 1.89 12.62
CA LEU A 453 -19.74 1.83 13.37
C LEU A 453 -19.56 2.51 14.74
N ALA A 454 -18.55 2.08 15.51
CA ALA A 454 -18.22 2.66 16.81
C ALA A 454 -17.97 4.19 16.75
N GLU A 455 -17.36 4.68 15.65
CA GLU A 455 -17.24 6.12 15.42
C GLU A 455 -18.60 6.79 15.19
N THR A 456 -19.49 6.16 14.41
CA THR A 456 -20.82 6.70 14.14
C THR A 456 -21.66 6.75 15.42
N GLU A 457 -21.61 5.72 16.26
CA GLU A 457 -22.29 5.68 17.57
C GLU A 457 -21.91 6.85 18.47
N LYS A 458 -20.62 7.20 18.50
CA LYS A 458 -20.13 8.39 19.23
C LYS A 458 -20.70 9.69 18.67
N ILE A 459 -20.98 9.77 17.37
CA ILE A 459 -21.55 10.97 16.72
C ILE A 459 -23.02 11.11 17.01
N ILE A 460 -23.79 10.00 16.97
CA ILE A 460 -25.23 10.01 17.15
C ILE A 460 -25.67 9.80 18.60
N HIS A 461 -24.74 9.43 19.50
CA HIS A 461 -24.97 9.07 20.90
C HIS A 461 -26.04 7.96 21.08
N GLN A 462 -25.95 6.95 20.23
CA GLN A 462 -26.85 5.79 20.23
C GLN A 462 -26.11 4.55 19.77
N ASP A 463 -26.30 3.40 20.44
CA ASP A 463 -25.74 2.11 20.04
C ASP A 463 -26.43 1.58 18.77
N ILE A 464 -25.69 0.94 17.90
CA ILE A 464 -26.16 0.30 16.67
C ILE A 464 -25.71 -1.16 16.68
N ASP A 465 -26.62 -2.09 16.46
CA ASP A 465 -26.29 -3.52 16.40
C ASP A 465 -25.34 -3.83 15.23
N PHE A 466 -24.17 -4.33 15.53
CA PHE A 466 -23.18 -4.78 14.54
C PHE A 466 -23.40 -6.23 14.10
N LEU A 467 -23.72 -7.11 15.01
CA LEU A 467 -23.92 -8.53 14.73
C LEU A 467 -25.39 -8.87 14.41
N PRO A 468 -25.66 -9.91 13.62
CA PRO A 468 -24.69 -10.77 12.94
C PRO A 468 -24.05 -10.12 11.72
N LEU A 469 -22.79 -10.50 11.43
CA LEU A 469 -22.10 -10.08 10.23
C LEU A 469 -22.92 -10.47 8.99
N LYS A 470 -23.03 -9.58 8.03
CA LYS A 470 -23.66 -9.89 6.76
C LYS A 470 -22.77 -10.81 5.95
N PRO A 471 -23.30 -11.86 5.29
CA PRO A 471 -22.52 -12.67 4.37
C PRO A 471 -21.83 -11.79 3.34
N TYR A 472 -20.54 -12.02 3.10
CA TYR A 472 -19.74 -11.23 2.18
C TYR A 472 -18.99 -12.16 1.22
N HIS A 473 -19.37 -12.12 -0.04
CA HIS A 473 -18.85 -12.99 -1.10
C HIS A 473 -18.22 -12.21 -2.25
N ASN A 474 -17.97 -10.92 -2.05
CA ASN A 474 -17.50 -10.05 -3.10
C ASN A 474 -15.99 -10.15 -3.35
N ILE A 475 -15.24 -10.80 -2.43
CA ILE A 475 -13.84 -11.14 -2.69
C ILE A 475 -13.80 -12.59 -3.19
N ARG A 476 -13.26 -12.78 -4.38
CA ARG A 476 -13.25 -14.07 -5.08
C ARG A 476 -11.83 -14.59 -5.21
N GLU A 477 -11.67 -15.87 -4.90
CA GLU A 477 -10.43 -16.58 -5.16
C GLU A 477 -10.28 -16.90 -6.65
N GLY A 478 -9.10 -16.63 -7.21
CA GLY A 478 -8.74 -17.06 -8.56
C GLY A 478 -7.76 -16.15 -9.27
N ASN A 479 -7.33 -16.61 -10.45
CA ASN A 479 -6.45 -15.83 -11.31
C ASN A 479 -7.26 -14.74 -12.05
N ALA A 480 -7.05 -13.49 -11.70
CA ALA A 480 -7.77 -12.34 -12.27
C ALA A 480 -7.67 -12.25 -13.80
N LEU A 481 -6.57 -12.69 -14.41
CA LEU A 481 -6.43 -12.66 -15.87
C LEU A 481 -7.29 -13.73 -16.58
N ARG A 482 -7.72 -14.78 -15.85
CA ARG A 482 -8.57 -15.88 -16.38
C ARG A 482 -10.03 -15.74 -15.98
N MET A 483 -10.38 -14.89 -15.01
CA MET A 483 -11.76 -14.68 -14.51
C MET A 483 -12.43 -13.52 -15.21
N ASP A 484 -13.76 -13.57 -15.34
CA ASP A 484 -14.56 -12.40 -15.69
C ASP A 484 -14.72 -11.51 -14.47
N TRP A 485 -14.42 -10.22 -14.64
CA TRP A 485 -14.43 -9.27 -13.51
C TRP A 485 -15.85 -8.81 -13.18
N ASP A 486 -16.68 -8.68 -14.17
CA ASP A 486 -18.05 -8.16 -14.10
C ASP A 486 -19.11 -9.23 -13.75
N VAL A 487 -18.75 -10.50 -13.66
CA VAL A 487 -19.66 -11.58 -13.30
C VAL A 487 -19.31 -12.17 -11.96
N ILE A 488 -20.25 -12.17 -11.02
CA ILE A 488 -20.12 -12.85 -9.71
C ILE A 488 -21.07 -14.05 -9.63
N GLU A 489 -20.59 -15.12 -9.01
CA GLU A 489 -21.37 -16.35 -8.73
C GLU A 489 -21.72 -16.38 -7.24
N VAL A 490 -23.01 -16.46 -6.93
CA VAL A 490 -23.50 -16.48 -5.55
C VAL A 490 -24.35 -17.75 -5.36
N PRO A 491 -24.17 -18.50 -4.24
CA PRO A 491 -25.03 -19.65 -3.94
C PRO A 491 -26.52 -19.27 -3.91
N SER A 492 -27.37 -20.09 -4.54
CA SER A 492 -28.83 -19.80 -4.68
C SER A 492 -29.60 -19.78 -3.35
N ASN A 493 -29.00 -20.26 -2.26
CA ASN A 493 -29.57 -20.22 -0.91
C ASN A 493 -29.35 -18.87 -0.20
N ILE A 494 -28.61 -17.96 -0.80
CA ILE A 494 -28.39 -16.61 -0.28
C ILE A 494 -29.48 -15.68 -0.83
N PRO A 495 -30.08 -14.80 -0.01
CA PRO A 495 -31.08 -13.84 -0.48
C PRO A 495 -30.54 -12.98 -1.62
N THR A 496 -31.39 -12.71 -2.61
CA THR A 496 -31.08 -11.93 -3.78
C THR A 496 -30.36 -10.63 -3.43
N ILE A 497 -29.20 -10.36 -4.04
CA ILE A 497 -28.46 -9.13 -3.86
C ILE A 497 -29.22 -8.00 -4.54
N HIS A 498 -29.86 -7.13 -3.75
CA HIS A 498 -30.56 -5.93 -4.24
C HIS A 498 -29.64 -4.71 -4.18
N ALA A 499 -28.65 -4.65 -5.07
CA ALA A 499 -27.85 -3.44 -5.25
C ALA A 499 -28.17 -2.82 -6.62
N LYS A 500 -28.14 -1.49 -6.73
CA LYS A 500 -28.46 -0.76 -7.97
C LYS A 500 -27.60 -1.16 -9.16
N ASN A 501 -26.38 -1.62 -8.90
CA ASN A 501 -25.34 -1.94 -9.89
C ASN A 501 -25.13 -3.44 -10.08
N VAL A 502 -26.09 -4.27 -9.61
CA VAL A 502 -26.00 -5.74 -9.70
C VAL A 502 -27.25 -6.26 -10.41
N HIS A 503 -27.07 -6.94 -11.51
CA HIS A 503 -28.15 -7.46 -12.32
C HIS A 503 -28.06 -8.99 -12.41
N LEU A 504 -29.17 -9.68 -12.15
CA LEU A 504 -29.26 -11.13 -12.32
C LEU A 504 -29.11 -11.47 -13.80
N VAL A 505 -28.15 -12.33 -14.13
CA VAL A 505 -28.02 -12.88 -15.48
C VAL A 505 -29.05 -14.00 -15.63
N VAL A 506 -30.13 -13.71 -16.37
CA VAL A 506 -31.11 -14.73 -16.74
C VAL A 506 -30.63 -15.38 -18.04
N GLU A 507 -30.17 -16.62 -17.96
CA GLU A 507 -29.84 -17.39 -19.17
C GLU A 507 -31.14 -17.61 -19.97
N PRO A 508 -31.16 -17.31 -21.29
CA PRO A 508 -32.29 -17.76 -22.11
C PRO A 508 -32.30 -19.28 -22.07
N GLU A 509 -33.47 -19.85 -21.71
CA GLU A 509 -33.69 -21.29 -21.75
C GLU A 509 -33.17 -21.83 -23.09
N SER A 510 -32.34 -22.85 -23.04
CA SER A 510 -31.64 -23.43 -24.17
C SER A 510 -32.61 -23.81 -25.28
N MET A 511 -32.82 -22.94 -26.27
CA MET A 511 -33.23 -23.37 -27.59
C MET A 511 -32.05 -24.07 -28.24
N MET A 512 -32.10 -25.37 -28.35
CA MET A 512 -31.27 -26.14 -29.27
C MET A 512 -31.49 -25.58 -30.67
N VAL A 513 -30.54 -24.81 -31.17
CA VAL A 513 -30.43 -24.52 -32.59
C VAL A 513 -29.05 -24.99 -33.03
N SER A 514 -29.07 -26.12 -33.69
CA SER A 514 -27.96 -26.64 -34.46
C SER A 514 -27.96 -25.92 -35.80
N GLU A 515 -27.17 -24.88 -35.94
CA GLU A 515 -26.62 -24.40 -37.20
C GLU A 515 -25.39 -23.51 -36.97
N PRO A 516 -24.35 -23.58 -37.85
CA PRO A 516 -23.12 -22.83 -37.69
C PRO A 516 -23.35 -21.36 -38.10
N VAL A 517 -23.10 -20.45 -37.19
CA VAL A 517 -23.14 -19.02 -37.50
C VAL A 517 -21.78 -18.60 -38.08
N GLU A 518 -21.83 -18.07 -39.32
CA GLU A 518 -20.73 -17.38 -39.97
C GLU A 518 -20.27 -16.16 -39.14
N TYR A 519 -18.94 -16.01 -39.07
CA TYR A 519 -18.31 -14.90 -38.36
C TYR A 519 -18.40 -13.61 -39.18
N ASP A 520 -19.05 -12.59 -38.65
CA ASP A 520 -18.95 -11.22 -39.14
C ASP A 520 -17.88 -10.45 -38.30
N GLU A 521 -17.10 -9.61 -39.00
CA GLU A 521 -15.82 -9.05 -38.50
C GLU A 521 -15.95 -7.91 -37.48
N LEU A 522 -17.02 -7.83 -36.73
CA LEU A 522 -17.17 -6.90 -35.62
C LEU A 522 -17.08 -7.66 -34.27
N ASN A 523 -15.93 -7.59 -33.67
CA ASN A 523 -15.53 -8.20 -32.37
C ASN A 523 -16.52 -7.91 -31.22
N ILE A 524 -17.64 -8.55 -31.21
CA ILE A 524 -18.44 -8.78 -30.00
C ILE A 524 -17.94 -10.09 -29.43
N VAL A 525 -17.20 -10.03 -28.35
CA VAL A 525 -16.81 -11.22 -27.59
C VAL A 525 -18.07 -11.78 -26.94
N THR A 526 -18.74 -12.69 -27.64
CA THR A 526 -19.74 -13.56 -27.02
C THR A 526 -18.99 -14.44 -26.04
N HIS A 527 -19.33 -14.33 -24.76
CA HIS A 527 -18.81 -15.18 -23.69
C HIS A 527 -19.04 -16.64 -24.05
N ARG A 528 -17.95 -17.40 -24.30
CA ARG A 528 -18.02 -18.85 -24.38
C ARG A 528 -18.18 -19.38 -22.97
N PHE A 529 -19.41 -19.73 -22.65
CA PHE A 529 -19.69 -20.51 -21.44
C PHE A 529 -19.13 -21.94 -21.64
N ASP A 530 -18.12 -22.33 -20.86
CA ASP A 530 -17.82 -23.70 -20.63
C ASP A 530 -19.00 -24.32 -19.86
N GLY A 531 -19.69 -25.27 -20.48
CA GLY A 531 -21.01 -25.79 -20.10
C GLY A 531 -21.08 -26.57 -18.76
N ASN A 532 -20.29 -26.25 -17.76
CA ASN A 532 -20.42 -26.76 -16.41
C ASN A 532 -21.22 -25.77 -15.55
N VAL A 533 -22.54 -25.76 -15.70
CA VAL A 533 -23.44 -25.10 -14.74
C VAL A 533 -23.35 -25.86 -13.43
N LYS A 534 -22.70 -25.27 -12.42
CA LYS A 534 -22.76 -25.78 -11.04
C LYS A 534 -24.23 -25.70 -10.59
N PRO A 535 -24.89 -26.78 -10.19
CA PRO A 535 -26.26 -26.71 -9.70
C PRO A 535 -26.28 -25.86 -8.42
N ASN A 536 -27.21 -24.92 -8.32
CA ASN A 536 -27.43 -24.02 -7.19
C ASN A 536 -26.56 -22.76 -7.10
N VAL A 537 -26.12 -22.17 -8.22
CA VAL A 537 -25.42 -20.89 -8.24
C VAL A 537 -26.20 -19.89 -9.11
N GLN A 538 -26.41 -18.69 -8.61
CA GLN A 538 -26.94 -17.55 -9.36
C GLN A 538 -25.79 -16.67 -9.82
N ARG A 539 -25.85 -16.20 -11.07
CA ARG A 539 -24.85 -15.29 -11.65
C ARG A 539 -25.41 -13.88 -11.70
N TYR A 540 -24.59 -12.92 -11.27
CA TYR A 540 -24.92 -11.50 -11.30
C TYR A 540 -23.85 -10.75 -12.09
N GLU A 541 -24.28 -9.83 -12.94
CA GLU A 541 -23.43 -8.85 -13.59
C GLU A 541 -23.30 -7.63 -12.65
N VAL A 542 -22.06 -7.19 -12.39
CA VAL A 542 -21.75 -6.06 -11.53
C VAL A 542 -21.11 -4.96 -12.35
N HIS A 543 -21.62 -3.76 -12.21
CA HIS A 543 -21.03 -2.58 -12.83
C HIS A 543 -20.20 -1.80 -11.79
N TYR A 544 -18.96 -1.54 -12.11
CA TYR A 544 -18.03 -0.83 -11.20
C TYR A 544 -17.87 0.63 -11.62
N ASP A 545 -17.89 1.55 -10.64
CA ASP A 545 -17.54 2.95 -10.87
C ASP A 545 -16.02 3.13 -10.91
N TYR A 546 -15.29 2.38 -10.06
CA TYR A 546 -13.84 2.50 -9.93
C TYR A 546 -13.14 1.14 -9.88
N ILE A 547 -12.02 1.04 -10.60
CA ILE A 547 -11.07 -0.08 -10.53
C ILE A 547 -9.77 0.46 -9.97
N ILE A 548 -9.32 -0.11 -8.85
CA ILE A 548 -8.12 0.30 -8.13
C ILE A 548 -7.25 -0.91 -7.84
N GLY A 549 -5.97 -0.73 -7.63
CA GLY A 549 -5.15 -1.84 -7.16
C GLY A 549 -3.66 -1.71 -7.47
N ASN A 550 -2.92 -2.67 -6.91
CA ASN A 550 -1.48 -2.83 -7.10
C ASN A 550 -1.18 -4.24 -7.64
N PRO A 551 -1.40 -4.47 -8.95
CA PRO A 551 -1.17 -5.77 -9.56
C PRO A 551 0.28 -6.25 -9.46
N PRO A 552 0.56 -7.57 -9.56
CA PRO A 552 1.90 -8.11 -9.41
C PRO A 552 2.87 -7.63 -10.51
N PHE A 553 4.10 -7.25 -10.10
CA PHE A 553 5.16 -6.77 -10.97
C PHE A 553 6.10 -7.90 -11.37
N VAL A 554 5.91 -8.47 -12.55
CA VAL A 554 6.81 -9.47 -13.11
C VAL A 554 7.29 -9.01 -14.48
N GLY A 555 8.58 -8.64 -14.58
CA GLY A 555 9.19 -8.25 -15.84
C GLY A 555 9.16 -9.40 -16.85
N TYR A 556 9.01 -9.09 -18.13
CA TYR A 556 8.83 -10.08 -19.20
C TYR A 556 9.89 -11.20 -19.23
N ALA A 557 11.12 -10.91 -18.82
CA ALA A 557 12.23 -11.87 -18.78
C ALA A 557 12.10 -12.90 -17.65
N TYR A 558 11.29 -12.63 -16.64
CA TYR A 558 11.13 -13.45 -15.43
C TYR A 558 9.77 -14.14 -15.35
N GLN A 559 8.90 -13.94 -16.33
CA GLN A 559 7.59 -14.58 -16.38
C GLN A 559 7.70 -16.09 -16.55
N SER A 560 6.88 -16.83 -15.79
CA SER A 560 6.67 -18.25 -15.99
C SER A 560 5.92 -18.53 -17.30
N GLU A 561 5.90 -19.78 -17.75
CA GLU A 561 5.13 -20.17 -18.94
C GLU A 561 3.61 -19.99 -18.74
N GLU A 562 3.13 -20.17 -17.49
CA GLU A 562 1.73 -19.91 -17.15
C GLU A 562 1.40 -18.42 -17.27
N GLN A 563 2.25 -17.54 -16.72
CA GLN A 563 2.07 -16.08 -16.80
C GLN A 563 2.10 -15.57 -18.25
N LYS A 564 2.95 -16.15 -19.11
CA LYS A 564 2.95 -15.85 -20.54
C LYS A 564 1.67 -16.31 -21.21
N THR A 565 1.13 -17.45 -20.80
CA THR A 565 -0.15 -17.97 -21.30
C THR A 565 -1.30 -17.06 -20.87
N ASP A 566 -1.32 -16.59 -19.63
CA ASP A 566 -2.30 -15.64 -19.11
C ASP A 566 -2.32 -14.34 -19.93
N LEU A 567 -1.14 -13.77 -20.20
CA LEU A 567 -1.03 -12.60 -21.06
C LEU A 567 -1.53 -12.86 -22.48
N ALA A 568 -1.22 -14.03 -23.08
CA ALA A 568 -1.68 -14.38 -24.41
C ALA A 568 -3.21 -14.52 -24.51
N ILE A 569 -3.85 -14.96 -23.41
CA ILE A 569 -5.33 -15.03 -23.33
C ILE A 569 -5.93 -13.62 -23.32
N VAL A 570 -5.35 -12.72 -22.52
CA VAL A 570 -5.88 -11.37 -22.32
C VAL A 570 -5.55 -10.45 -23.48
N CYS A 571 -4.33 -10.57 -24.03
CA CYS A 571 -3.83 -9.71 -25.09
C CYS A 571 -3.24 -10.54 -26.23
N ARG A 572 -4.06 -10.77 -27.27
CA ARG A 572 -3.66 -11.58 -28.44
C ARG A 572 -2.54 -10.93 -29.28
N ASP A 573 -2.51 -9.59 -29.32
CA ASP A 573 -1.63 -8.79 -30.20
C ASP A 573 -0.58 -7.98 -29.43
N CYS A 574 -0.39 -8.22 -28.14
CA CYS A 574 0.69 -7.58 -27.41
C CYS A 574 2.04 -8.16 -27.85
N GLY A 575 3.01 -7.30 -28.06
CA GLY A 575 4.35 -7.70 -28.35
C GLY A 575 4.92 -8.70 -27.32
N LYS A 576 5.89 -9.50 -27.72
CA LYS A 576 6.47 -10.58 -26.88
C LYS A 576 7.19 -10.10 -25.60
N ASN A 577 7.38 -8.79 -25.42
CA ASN A 577 8.23 -8.21 -24.37
C ASN A 577 7.48 -7.21 -23.51
N ILE A 578 6.32 -7.58 -22.97
CA ILE A 578 5.57 -6.76 -22.02
C ILE A 578 5.53 -7.39 -20.63
N ASP A 579 5.55 -6.56 -19.61
CA ASP A 579 5.48 -6.99 -18.22
C ASP A 579 4.10 -7.53 -17.87
N TYR A 580 4.05 -8.43 -16.90
CA TYR A 580 2.84 -9.16 -16.53
C TYR A 580 1.70 -8.24 -16.09
N VAL A 581 2.03 -7.12 -15.44
CA VAL A 581 1.07 -6.09 -15.01
C VAL A 581 0.20 -5.54 -16.15
N ALA A 582 0.69 -5.57 -17.40
CA ALA A 582 -0.07 -5.13 -18.56
C ALA A 582 -1.40 -5.87 -18.73
N GLY A 583 -1.49 -7.13 -18.30
CA GLY A 583 -2.73 -7.92 -18.33
C GLY A 583 -3.89 -7.25 -17.61
N TRP A 584 -3.62 -6.62 -16.45
CA TRP A 584 -4.64 -5.88 -15.69
C TRP A 584 -5.12 -4.63 -16.41
N TYR A 585 -4.22 -3.89 -17.10
CA TYR A 585 -4.59 -2.75 -17.92
C TYR A 585 -5.51 -3.15 -19.08
N TYR A 586 -5.23 -4.27 -19.74
CA TYR A 586 -6.07 -4.77 -20.83
C TYR A 586 -7.46 -5.23 -20.34
N LYS A 587 -7.51 -5.91 -19.19
CA LYS A 587 -8.78 -6.31 -18.57
C LYS A 587 -9.59 -5.09 -18.14
N ALA A 588 -8.94 -4.12 -17.46
CA ALA A 588 -9.58 -2.87 -17.07
C ALA A 588 -10.09 -2.08 -18.29
N ALA A 589 -9.27 -1.95 -19.34
CA ALA A 589 -9.66 -1.24 -20.55
C ALA A 589 -10.89 -1.86 -21.25
N ARG A 590 -10.98 -3.21 -21.27
CA ARG A 590 -12.17 -3.90 -21.79
C ARG A 590 -13.42 -3.59 -20.98
N LEU A 591 -13.30 -3.61 -19.66
CA LEU A 591 -14.43 -3.36 -18.77
C LEU A 591 -14.86 -1.89 -18.81
N ILE A 592 -13.90 -0.96 -18.93
CA ILE A 592 -14.18 0.46 -19.13
C ILE A 592 -15.00 0.68 -20.43
N GLY A 593 -14.52 0.16 -21.56
CA GLY A 593 -15.20 0.30 -22.84
C GLY A 593 -15.72 1.72 -23.10
N THR A 594 -17.04 1.87 -23.22
CA THR A 594 -17.73 3.17 -23.35
C THR A 594 -18.38 3.64 -22.06
N SER A 595 -18.17 2.94 -20.94
CA SER A 595 -18.76 3.25 -19.63
C SER A 595 -18.12 4.46 -18.96
N LYS A 596 -18.66 4.88 -17.82
CA LYS A 596 -18.09 5.92 -16.97
C LYS A 596 -17.07 5.38 -15.95
N THR A 597 -16.81 4.10 -15.97
CA THR A 597 -15.84 3.45 -15.10
C THR A 597 -14.47 4.10 -15.24
N LYS A 598 -13.82 4.40 -14.15
CA LYS A 598 -12.44 4.92 -14.10
C LYS A 598 -11.54 3.89 -13.43
N ALA A 599 -10.29 3.80 -13.87
CA ALA A 599 -9.31 2.91 -13.25
C ALA A 599 -8.05 3.66 -12.86
N ALA A 600 -7.40 3.21 -11.78
CA ALA A 600 -6.07 3.66 -11.41
C ALA A 600 -5.26 2.49 -10.86
N LEU A 601 -4.14 2.18 -11.50
CA LEU A 601 -3.29 1.05 -11.17
C LEU A 601 -1.87 1.48 -10.89
N VAL A 602 -1.27 0.84 -9.90
CA VAL A 602 0.15 0.93 -9.61
C VAL A 602 0.92 0.01 -10.55
N SER A 603 2.09 0.43 -11.00
CA SER A 603 2.91 -0.35 -11.93
C SER A 603 4.38 -0.01 -11.81
N THR A 604 5.24 -0.87 -12.33
CA THR A 604 6.63 -0.50 -12.56
C THR A 604 6.73 0.56 -13.64
N ASN A 605 7.74 1.42 -13.57
CA ASN A 605 7.95 2.47 -14.55
C ASN A 605 8.31 1.96 -15.96
N SER A 606 8.61 0.67 -16.12
CA SER A 606 8.89 0.00 -17.39
C SER A 606 7.75 0.16 -18.41
N ILE A 607 6.47 0.18 -17.95
CA ILE A 607 5.32 0.35 -18.85
C ILE A 607 5.24 1.73 -19.51
N THR A 608 5.99 2.70 -18.99
CA THR A 608 6.04 4.08 -19.49
C THR A 608 7.38 4.42 -20.17
N GLN A 609 8.22 3.42 -20.41
CA GLN A 609 9.56 3.57 -20.97
C GLN A 609 9.89 2.52 -22.03
N GLY A 610 10.79 2.87 -22.95
CA GLY A 610 11.34 1.93 -23.91
C GLY A 610 10.33 1.32 -24.88
N GLU A 611 10.53 0.04 -25.19
CA GLU A 611 9.74 -0.69 -26.18
C GLU A 611 8.31 -1.03 -25.70
N GLN A 612 8.12 -1.14 -24.40
CA GLN A 612 6.82 -1.51 -23.82
C GLN A 612 5.73 -0.46 -24.07
N VAL A 613 6.11 0.82 -24.19
CA VAL A 613 5.15 1.90 -24.40
C VAL A 613 4.35 1.69 -25.68
N ALA A 614 5.02 1.47 -26.80
CA ALA A 614 4.33 1.23 -28.08
C ALA A 614 3.56 -0.10 -28.06
N ALA A 615 4.19 -1.17 -27.49
CA ALA A 615 3.60 -2.50 -27.49
C ALA A 615 2.31 -2.58 -26.67
N MET A 616 2.23 -1.85 -25.57
CA MET A 616 1.08 -1.87 -24.65
C MET A 616 0.07 -0.74 -24.96
N TRP A 617 0.52 0.51 -24.89
CA TRP A 617 -0.37 1.67 -24.88
C TRP A 617 -1.01 1.97 -26.25
N LYS A 618 -0.37 1.60 -27.34
CA LYS A 618 -0.96 1.79 -28.67
C LYS A 618 -2.29 1.07 -28.77
N ASN A 619 -2.32 -0.20 -28.37
CA ASN A 619 -3.53 -0.99 -28.39
C ASN A 619 -4.58 -0.45 -27.40
N LEU A 620 -4.17 -0.08 -26.17
CA LEU A 620 -5.09 0.48 -25.16
C LEU A 620 -5.77 1.76 -25.64
N ILE A 621 -5.04 2.64 -26.33
CA ILE A 621 -5.57 3.92 -26.82
C ILE A 621 -6.34 3.73 -28.13
N GLU A 622 -5.77 3.03 -29.12
CA GLU A 622 -6.36 2.94 -30.45
C GLU A 622 -7.51 1.93 -30.55
N GLN A 623 -7.42 0.79 -29.83
CA GLN A 623 -8.46 -0.24 -29.88
C GLN A 623 -9.54 -0.07 -28.80
N PHE A 624 -9.10 0.25 -27.56
CA PHE A 624 -10.03 0.36 -26.42
C PHE A 624 -10.46 1.80 -26.12
N GLY A 625 -9.89 2.80 -26.80
CA GLY A 625 -10.27 4.20 -26.61
C GLY A 625 -9.96 4.71 -25.18
N ILE A 626 -8.81 4.35 -24.61
CA ILE A 626 -8.39 4.78 -23.27
C ILE A 626 -7.66 6.12 -23.33
N ARG A 627 -7.93 7.02 -22.38
CA ARG A 627 -7.13 8.20 -22.09
C ARG A 627 -6.57 8.16 -20.67
N ILE A 628 -5.42 8.79 -20.46
CA ILE A 628 -4.82 8.95 -19.16
C ILE A 628 -5.33 10.25 -18.52
N ASP A 629 -5.99 10.15 -17.36
CA ASP A 629 -6.59 11.29 -16.67
C ASP A 629 -5.62 11.91 -15.66
N PHE A 630 -4.86 11.07 -14.95
CA PHE A 630 -3.78 11.53 -14.09
C PHE A 630 -2.63 10.51 -14.04
N ALA A 631 -1.45 10.97 -13.62
CA ALA A 631 -0.32 10.07 -13.42
C ALA A 631 0.60 10.57 -12.32
N HIS A 632 1.11 9.65 -11.49
CA HIS A 632 2.31 9.87 -10.71
C HIS A 632 3.51 9.35 -11.49
N ARG A 633 4.45 10.26 -11.79
CA ARG A 633 5.70 9.92 -12.46
C ARG A 633 6.57 9.08 -11.54
N THR A 634 7.61 8.50 -12.10
CA THR A 634 8.48 7.56 -11.38
C THR A 634 8.84 8.04 -9.98
N PHE A 635 8.44 7.27 -8.99
CA PHE A 635 8.79 7.45 -7.59
C PHE A 635 9.29 6.13 -7.01
N ARG A 636 9.93 6.20 -5.87
CA ARG A 636 10.41 5.02 -5.17
C ARG A 636 9.27 4.43 -4.36
N TRP A 637 8.99 3.15 -4.59
CA TRP A 637 8.06 2.39 -3.76
C TRP A 637 8.80 1.92 -2.52
N ASP A 638 8.54 2.55 -1.40
CA ASP A 638 9.08 2.13 -0.11
C ASP A 638 8.06 1.18 0.53
N SER A 639 8.43 -0.09 0.68
CA SER A 639 7.69 -1.00 1.54
C SER A 639 8.21 -0.82 2.97
N GLU A 640 7.31 -0.73 3.92
CA GLU A 640 7.63 -0.61 5.35
C GLU A 640 8.30 -1.88 5.92
N ALA A 641 8.36 -2.96 5.14
CA ALA A 641 9.05 -4.19 5.50
C ALA A 641 10.57 -4.03 5.46
N SER A 642 11.26 -4.65 6.40
CA SER A 642 12.71 -4.54 6.65
C SER A 642 13.65 -4.97 5.51
N LEU A 643 13.14 -5.56 4.42
CA LEU A 643 13.88 -5.92 3.21
C LEU A 643 13.50 -4.93 2.08
N LYS A 644 14.26 -3.86 1.96
CA LYS A 644 14.09 -2.80 0.96
C LYS A 644 14.33 -3.31 -0.47
N ALA A 645 13.30 -3.82 -1.12
CA ALA A 645 13.31 -3.95 -2.57
C ALA A 645 13.03 -2.56 -3.16
N HIS A 646 14.05 -1.91 -3.73
CA HIS A 646 13.90 -0.61 -4.36
C HIS A 646 13.28 -0.77 -5.76
N VAL A 647 11.95 -0.67 -5.83
CA VAL A 647 11.23 -0.70 -7.10
C VAL A 647 10.80 0.72 -7.47
N HIS A 648 11.08 1.11 -8.71
CA HIS A 648 10.60 2.37 -9.27
C HIS A 648 9.21 2.17 -9.86
N CYS A 649 8.21 2.81 -9.23
CA CYS A 649 6.81 2.68 -9.62
C CYS A 649 6.28 3.96 -10.28
N VAL A 650 5.17 3.78 -10.97
CA VAL A 650 4.28 4.82 -11.49
C VAL A 650 2.85 4.48 -11.08
N ILE A 651 1.99 5.48 -10.98
CA ILE A 651 0.55 5.30 -10.86
C ILE A 651 -0.08 5.94 -12.08
N VAL A 652 -0.97 5.21 -12.76
CA VAL A 652 -1.66 5.72 -13.95
C VAL A 652 -3.15 5.58 -13.73
N GLY A 653 -3.83 6.73 -13.70
CA GLY A 653 -5.29 6.82 -13.70
C GLY A 653 -5.81 7.04 -15.11
N PHE A 654 -6.79 6.25 -15.54
CA PHE A 654 -7.29 6.26 -16.91
C PHE A 654 -8.79 5.96 -17.00
N SER A 655 -9.40 6.47 -18.07
CA SER A 655 -10.83 6.31 -18.34
C SER A 655 -11.10 6.21 -19.84
N SER A 656 -12.37 6.10 -20.21
CA SER A 656 -12.81 6.06 -21.59
C SER A 656 -12.64 7.40 -22.31
N LEU A 657 -12.06 7.40 -23.49
CA LEU A 657 -11.99 8.56 -24.39
C LEU A 657 -13.39 9.00 -24.86
N TYR A 658 -14.37 8.08 -24.86
CA TYR A 658 -15.73 8.33 -25.31
C TYR A 658 -16.61 9.00 -24.26
N THR A 659 -16.14 9.09 -23.02
CA THR A 659 -16.83 9.85 -21.95
C THR A 659 -16.33 11.29 -21.92
N PRO A 660 -17.18 12.28 -21.59
CA PRO A 660 -16.75 13.66 -21.47
C PRO A 660 -15.60 13.80 -20.47
N GLN A 661 -14.61 14.59 -20.82
CA GLN A 661 -13.54 14.94 -19.89
C GLN A 661 -14.03 16.08 -19.00
N GLU A 662 -14.28 15.76 -17.73
CA GLU A 662 -14.81 16.73 -16.77
C GLU A 662 -13.74 17.68 -16.22
N LYS A 663 -12.46 17.29 -16.27
CA LYS A 663 -11.33 18.05 -15.69
C LYS A 663 -10.10 18.00 -16.59
N SER A 664 -9.18 18.94 -16.37
CA SER A 664 -7.81 18.88 -16.90
C SER A 664 -7.06 17.69 -16.31
N CYS A 665 -6.21 17.05 -17.12
CA CYS A 665 -5.34 15.98 -16.66
C CYS A 665 -4.30 16.50 -15.67
N ILE A 666 -3.84 15.65 -14.73
CA ILE A 666 -2.88 16.04 -13.69
C ILE A 666 -1.69 15.09 -13.70
N ILE A 667 -0.48 15.67 -13.73
CA ILE A 667 0.77 14.91 -13.55
C ILE A 667 1.39 15.31 -12.21
N TYR A 668 1.63 14.31 -11.36
CA TYR A 668 2.38 14.44 -10.11
C TYR A 668 3.83 14.02 -10.35
N ASP A 669 4.78 14.94 -10.13
CA ASP A 669 6.22 14.73 -10.30
C ASP A 669 6.95 15.09 -9.01
N GLY A 670 7.03 14.17 -8.07
CA GLY A 670 7.41 14.45 -6.68
C GLY A 670 6.40 15.42 -6.06
N GLU A 671 6.89 16.55 -5.57
CA GLU A 671 6.04 17.61 -4.97
C GLU A 671 5.38 18.53 -6.02
N ARG A 672 5.74 18.37 -7.30
CA ARG A 672 5.20 19.24 -8.36
C ARG A 672 3.91 18.68 -8.90
N VAL A 673 2.88 19.51 -8.95
CA VAL A 673 1.59 19.20 -9.58
C VAL A 673 1.51 19.99 -10.89
N ILE A 674 1.40 19.29 -12.01
CA ILE A 674 1.39 19.86 -13.35
C ILE A 674 0.01 19.61 -13.96
N GLN A 675 -0.72 20.68 -14.28
CA GLN A 675 -1.92 20.57 -15.10
C GLN A 675 -1.52 20.30 -16.55
N ALA A 676 -2.16 19.31 -17.17
CA ALA A 676 -1.87 18.87 -18.52
C ALA A 676 -3.13 18.89 -19.38
N GLU A 677 -2.98 19.25 -20.64
CA GLU A 677 -4.07 19.12 -21.63
C GLU A 677 -4.22 17.67 -22.11
N ASN A 678 -3.09 16.96 -22.20
CA ASN A 678 -3.02 15.56 -22.57
C ASN A 678 -1.84 14.89 -21.88
N ILE A 679 -2.05 13.74 -21.28
CA ILE A 679 -0.98 12.89 -20.76
C ILE A 679 -0.72 11.76 -21.75
N ASN A 680 0.46 11.76 -22.35
CA ASN A 680 0.85 10.68 -23.23
C ASN A 680 1.39 9.46 -22.43
N PRO A 681 1.56 8.29 -23.06
CA PRO A 681 2.04 7.09 -22.39
C PRO A 681 3.45 7.16 -21.75
N TYR A 682 4.23 8.21 -22.06
CA TYR A 682 5.50 8.51 -21.38
C TYR A 682 5.30 9.39 -20.13
N LEU A 683 4.06 9.62 -19.73
CA LEU A 683 3.64 10.48 -18.63
C LEU A 683 4.12 11.93 -18.78
N LEU A 684 4.03 12.47 -19.99
CA LEU A 684 4.37 13.83 -20.34
C LEU A 684 3.14 14.59 -20.83
N ASN A 685 3.07 15.90 -20.52
CA ASN A 685 2.09 16.80 -21.13
C ASN A 685 2.49 17.08 -22.59
N ALA A 686 2.13 16.19 -23.49
CA ALA A 686 2.47 16.24 -24.89
C ALA A 686 1.48 15.43 -25.74
N PRO A 687 1.42 15.61 -27.05
CA PRO A 687 0.64 14.77 -27.95
C PRO A 687 1.04 13.30 -27.82
N THR A 688 0.06 12.41 -28.01
CA THR A 688 0.30 10.96 -27.98
C THR A 688 1.03 10.55 -29.26
N VAL A 689 2.26 10.09 -29.13
CA VAL A 689 3.10 9.60 -30.21
C VAL A 689 3.70 8.28 -29.80
N PHE A 690 3.64 7.27 -30.67
CA PHE A 690 4.26 5.96 -30.44
C PHE A 690 5.54 5.82 -31.25
N ILE A 691 6.59 5.38 -30.59
CA ILE A 691 7.90 5.10 -31.21
C ILE A 691 8.05 3.58 -31.24
N ASP A 692 7.76 3.00 -32.38
CA ASP A 692 7.96 1.56 -32.59
C ASP A 692 9.45 1.21 -32.64
N ASN A 693 9.80 -0.01 -32.22
CA ASN A 693 11.14 -0.52 -32.36
C ASN A 693 11.50 -0.68 -33.86
N ARG A 694 12.55 0.01 -34.30
CA ARG A 694 12.99 0.03 -35.70
C ARG A 694 14.46 -0.31 -35.78
N ARG A 695 14.82 -1.02 -36.84
CA ARG A 695 16.22 -1.34 -37.17
C ARG A 695 16.96 -0.19 -37.85
N LYS A 696 16.20 0.78 -38.44
CA LYS A 696 16.77 1.94 -39.15
C LYS A 696 16.17 3.23 -38.59
N PRO A 697 16.96 4.32 -38.54
CA PRO A 697 16.46 5.64 -38.13
C PRO A 697 15.33 6.13 -39.04
N LEU A 698 14.42 6.93 -38.48
CA LEU A 698 13.36 7.63 -39.24
C LEU A 698 13.92 8.80 -40.07
N CYS A 699 15.01 9.41 -39.59
CA CYS A 699 15.66 10.55 -40.19
C CYS A 699 16.95 10.11 -40.86
N ASN A 700 17.49 10.98 -41.73
CA ASN A 700 18.78 10.75 -42.34
C ASN A 700 19.90 11.11 -41.34
N VAL A 701 20.12 10.22 -40.38
CA VAL A 701 21.14 10.31 -39.32
C VAL A 701 21.96 9.00 -39.29
N PRO A 702 23.18 9.01 -38.76
CA PRO A 702 23.95 7.79 -38.56
C PRO A 702 23.17 6.75 -37.76
N GLU A 703 23.31 5.47 -38.12
CA GLU A 703 22.65 4.39 -37.36
C GLU A 703 23.22 4.31 -35.95
N MET A 704 22.30 4.17 -34.97
CA MET A 704 22.66 3.91 -33.58
C MET A 704 22.82 2.40 -33.41
N LEU A 705 24.08 1.95 -33.30
CA LEU A 705 24.41 0.55 -33.08
C LEU A 705 24.43 0.26 -31.56
N LYS A 706 23.87 -0.89 -31.18
CA LYS A 706 24.04 -1.39 -29.82
C LYS A 706 25.54 -1.71 -29.63
N GLY A 707 26.18 -1.10 -28.63
CA GLY A 707 27.50 -1.46 -28.19
C GLY A 707 27.61 -2.93 -27.78
N SER A 708 28.81 -3.48 -27.81
CA SER A 708 29.05 -4.82 -27.34
C SER A 708 28.85 -4.93 -25.85
N SER A 709 28.25 -6.01 -25.40
CA SER A 709 27.99 -6.29 -24.01
C SER A 709 28.65 -7.63 -23.65
N PRO A 710 29.53 -7.69 -22.63
CA PRO A 710 30.12 -8.96 -22.24
C PRO A 710 29.02 -9.84 -21.62
N VAL A 711 28.80 -11.01 -22.20
CA VAL A 711 27.84 -12.02 -21.71
C VAL A 711 28.56 -13.30 -21.28
N ASP A 712 29.82 -13.17 -20.97
CA ASP A 712 30.77 -14.23 -20.61
C ASP A 712 30.98 -14.39 -19.10
N GLY A 713 30.13 -13.72 -18.28
CA GLY A 713 30.29 -13.69 -16.82
C GLY A 713 31.50 -12.86 -16.34
N GLY A 714 32.08 -12.02 -17.20
CA GLY A 714 33.22 -11.18 -16.85
C GLY A 714 34.58 -11.88 -17.02
N ASN A 715 34.58 -13.10 -17.55
CA ASN A 715 35.81 -13.91 -17.65
C ASN A 715 36.86 -13.36 -18.66
N LEU A 716 36.45 -12.51 -19.60
CA LEU A 716 37.34 -11.85 -20.56
C LEU A 716 37.79 -10.45 -20.13
N ILE A 717 37.35 -9.99 -18.92
CA ILE A 717 37.73 -8.71 -18.36
C ILE A 717 39.01 -8.87 -17.53
N ILE A 718 39.94 -7.93 -17.69
CA ILE A 718 41.21 -7.84 -16.96
C ILE A 718 41.19 -6.54 -16.17
N GLU A 719 41.28 -6.63 -14.85
CA GLU A 719 41.35 -5.44 -13.99
C GLU A 719 42.71 -4.73 -14.18
N ALA A 720 42.76 -3.44 -13.90
CA ALA A 720 43.95 -2.61 -14.13
C ALA A 720 45.18 -3.12 -13.37
N GLU A 721 44.99 -3.62 -12.17
CA GLU A 721 46.03 -4.19 -11.30
C GLU A 721 46.57 -5.50 -11.86
N ASP A 722 45.77 -6.30 -12.52
CA ASP A 722 46.16 -7.59 -13.09
C ASP A 722 46.75 -7.49 -14.49
N TYR A 723 46.65 -6.35 -15.16
CA TYR A 723 47.05 -6.14 -16.54
C TYR A 723 48.54 -6.51 -16.81
N ASN A 724 49.46 -5.99 -15.99
CA ASN A 724 50.87 -6.19 -16.18
C ASN A 724 51.32 -7.66 -15.93
N ASP A 725 50.65 -8.31 -14.95
CA ASP A 725 50.91 -9.71 -14.66
C ASP A 725 50.33 -10.62 -15.74
N PHE A 726 49.14 -10.29 -16.25
CA PHE A 726 48.53 -11.00 -17.36
C PHE A 726 49.41 -10.94 -18.62
N ILE A 727 49.88 -9.75 -19.05
CA ILE A 727 50.74 -9.59 -20.21
C ILE A 727 52.09 -10.32 -20.06
N ARG A 728 52.61 -10.39 -18.81
CA ARG A 728 53.84 -11.12 -18.53
C ARG A 728 53.67 -12.64 -18.70
N ARG A 729 52.52 -13.17 -18.28
CA ARG A 729 52.19 -14.59 -18.38
C ARG A 729 51.80 -15.01 -19.80
N GLU A 730 51.11 -14.11 -20.52
CA GLU A 730 50.56 -14.35 -21.86
C GLU A 730 51.01 -13.26 -22.85
N PRO A 731 52.32 -13.19 -23.21
CA PRO A 731 52.82 -12.15 -24.10
C PRO A 731 52.15 -12.17 -25.49
N ASN A 732 51.75 -13.37 -25.96
CA ASN A 732 51.09 -13.53 -27.26
C ASN A 732 49.64 -12.99 -27.26
N ALA A 733 49.01 -12.80 -26.11
CA ALA A 733 47.69 -12.24 -25.99
C ALA A 733 47.69 -10.71 -26.01
N ALA A 734 48.83 -10.03 -25.85
CA ALA A 734 48.95 -8.59 -25.73
C ALA A 734 48.25 -7.84 -26.88
N LYS A 735 48.35 -8.35 -28.13
CA LYS A 735 47.71 -7.74 -29.31
C LYS A 735 46.21 -7.82 -29.33
N TYR A 736 45.61 -8.68 -28.48
CA TYR A 736 44.14 -8.86 -28.34
C TYR A 736 43.59 -8.19 -27.07
N VAL A 737 44.43 -7.53 -26.27
CA VAL A 737 44.00 -6.82 -25.08
C VAL A 737 43.65 -5.37 -25.46
N HIS A 738 42.41 -5.01 -25.31
CA HIS A 738 41.90 -3.67 -25.58
C HIS A 738 41.37 -3.02 -24.28
N ARG A 739 41.37 -1.68 -24.25
CA ARG A 739 40.77 -0.93 -23.14
C ARG A 739 39.25 -1.15 -23.14
N TYR A 740 38.75 -1.60 -22.01
CA TYR A 740 37.29 -1.72 -21.77
C TYR A 740 36.74 -0.40 -21.23
N VAL A 741 35.69 0.14 -21.86
CA VAL A 741 35.05 1.39 -21.45
C VAL A 741 33.55 1.19 -21.44
N GLY A 742 32.99 0.91 -20.25
CA GLY A 742 31.56 0.95 -20.00
C GLY A 742 31.15 2.29 -19.34
N ALA A 743 29.89 2.41 -18.95
CA ALA A 743 29.38 3.60 -18.28
C ALA A 743 30.14 3.93 -16.97
N LYS A 744 30.41 2.89 -16.16
CA LYS A 744 31.14 3.02 -14.90
C LYS A 744 32.58 3.51 -15.12
N GLU A 745 33.27 2.91 -16.07
CA GLU A 745 34.65 3.27 -16.43
C GLU A 745 34.74 4.69 -16.99
N PHE A 746 33.78 5.07 -17.82
CA PHE A 746 33.68 6.43 -18.38
C PHE A 746 33.38 7.48 -17.30
N LEU A 747 32.38 7.26 -16.46
CA LEU A 747 31.95 8.23 -15.44
C LEU A 747 32.97 8.41 -14.31
N HIS A 748 33.68 7.34 -13.94
CA HIS A 748 34.60 7.36 -12.80
C HIS A 748 36.08 7.35 -13.20
N GLY A 749 36.39 7.40 -14.50
CA GLY A 749 37.78 7.38 -14.98
C GLY A 749 38.54 6.08 -14.71
N LEU A 750 37.83 4.95 -14.53
CA LEU A 750 38.43 3.69 -14.18
C LEU A 750 39.12 3.05 -15.40
N LEU A 751 40.23 2.37 -15.13
CA LEU A 751 40.96 1.60 -16.17
C LEU A 751 40.63 0.13 -16.02
N ARG A 752 40.06 -0.44 -17.09
CA ARG A 752 39.87 -1.90 -17.22
C ARG A 752 40.19 -2.32 -18.64
N TYR A 753 40.50 -3.56 -18.84
CA TYR A 753 40.88 -4.12 -20.14
C TYR A 753 40.00 -5.35 -20.42
N CYS A 754 39.96 -5.75 -21.70
CA CYS A 754 39.28 -6.97 -22.10
C CYS A 754 40.09 -7.66 -23.23
N LEU A 755 39.90 -8.99 -23.29
CA LEU A 755 40.39 -9.77 -24.43
C LEU A 755 39.38 -9.63 -25.58
N TRP A 756 39.88 -9.12 -26.72
CA TRP A 756 39.12 -8.99 -27.97
C TRP A 756 39.57 -10.06 -28.94
N LEU A 757 38.83 -11.14 -29.11
CA LEU A 757 39.24 -12.35 -29.81
C LEU A 757 38.56 -12.52 -31.19
N GLU A 758 38.01 -11.44 -31.77
CA GLU A 758 37.22 -11.50 -33.02
C GLU A 758 38.02 -12.02 -34.21
N GLU A 759 39.29 -11.63 -34.33
CA GLU A 759 40.19 -11.99 -35.46
C GLU A 759 41.20 -13.09 -35.14
N ILE A 760 41.06 -13.75 -34.00
CA ILE A 760 42.00 -14.78 -33.56
C ILE A 760 41.82 -16.07 -34.35
N SER A 761 42.91 -16.61 -34.91
CA SER A 761 42.88 -17.92 -35.55
C SER A 761 42.86 -19.05 -34.53
N PRO A 762 42.27 -20.23 -34.85
CA PRO A 762 42.27 -21.36 -33.93
C PRO A 762 43.68 -21.84 -33.53
N LYS A 763 44.68 -21.67 -34.41
CA LYS A 763 46.09 -21.97 -34.12
C LYS A 763 46.69 -21.01 -33.09
N GLU A 764 46.35 -19.72 -33.17
CA GLU A 764 46.82 -18.73 -32.22
C GLU A 764 46.14 -18.88 -30.86
N LEU A 765 44.85 -19.20 -30.84
CA LEU A 765 44.09 -19.45 -29.61
C LEU A 765 44.69 -20.66 -28.83
N ASN A 766 45.14 -21.70 -29.55
CA ASN A 766 45.76 -22.87 -28.89
C ASN A 766 47.15 -22.58 -28.32
N ASN A 767 47.75 -21.46 -28.73
CA ASN A 767 49.07 -21.04 -28.22
C ASN A 767 48.96 -20.21 -26.92
N PHE A 768 47.78 -19.94 -26.46
CA PHE A 768 47.57 -19.28 -25.16
C PHE A 768 47.60 -20.31 -24.05
N ASN A 769 48.44 -20.07 -23.04
CA ASN A 769 48.43 -20.86 -21.82
C ASN A 769 47.28 -20.46 -20.89
N LEU A 770 46.06 -20.43 -21.39
CA LEU A 770 44.85 -19.99 -20.72
C LEU A 770 44.49 -20.78 -19.43
N PHE A 771 45.49 -21.35 -18.72
CA PHE A 771 45.34 -22.15 -17.53
C PHE A 771 44.78 -21.38 -16.33
N HIS A 772 44.68 -20.05 -16.38
CA HIS A 772 44.12 -19.18 -15.32
C HIS A 772 42.84 -18.45 -15.67
N ILE A 773 42.37 -18.54 -16.91
CA ILE A 773 40.99 -18.12 -17.23
C ILE A 773 40.11 -19.34 -16.97
N SER A 774 39.16 -19.20 -16.07
CA SER A 774 38.35 -20.28 -15.47
C SER A 774 37.93 -21.40 -16.44
N SER A 775 37.79 -22.63 -15.95
CA SER A 775 37.31 -23.80 -16.70
C SER A 775 36.05 -23.53 -17.54
N SER A 776 35.22 -22.58 -17.14
CA SER A 776 34.02 -22.11 -17.84
C SER A 776 34.30 -21.46 -19.21
N VAL A 777 35.43 -20.79 -19.40
CA VAL A 777 35.81 -20.21 -20.73
C VAL A 777 36.23 -21.29 -21.70
N LYS A 778 36.93 -22.34 -21.26
CA LYS A 778 37.22 -23.50 -22.08
C LYS A 778 35.99 -24.24 -22.53
N GLU A 779 35.05 -24.49 -21.65
CA GLU A 779 33.75 -25.11 -21.99
C GLU A 779 32.94 -24.25 -22.97
N TYR A 780 32.91 -22.92 -22.76
CA TYR A 780 32.19 -22.00 -23.65
C TYR A 780 32.73 -21.98 -25.07
N PHE A 781 34.08 -22.06 -25.25
CA PHE A 781 34.70 -22.15 -26.57
C PHE A 781 34.58 -23.55 -27.20
N VAL A 782 34.63 -24.61 -26.42
CA VAL A 782 34.48 -26.00 -26.91
C VAL A 782 33.03 -26.26 -27.35
N VAL A 783 32.05 -25.79 -26.61
CA VAL A 783 30.62 -25.93 -26.99
C VAL A 783 30.29 -25.12 -28.24
N LYS A 784 30.89 -23.92 -28.44
CA LYS A 784 30.64 -23.14 -29.67
C LYS A 784 31.44 -23.59 -30.87
N SER A 785 32.61 -24.19 -30.73
CA SER A 785 33.33 -24.76 -31.89
C SER A 785 32.61 -25.95 -32.52
N SER A 786 31.80 -26.68 -31.76
CA SER A 786 30.92 -27.74 -32.29
C SER A 786 29.66 -27.23 -33.00
N ILE A 787 29.25 -25.97 -32.77
CA ILE A 787 28.13 -25.30 -33.42
C ILE A 787 28.57 -24.49 -34.66
N PHE A 788 29.88 -24.26 -34.82
CA PHE A 788 30.44 -23.41 -35.87
C PHE A 788 30.48 -24.01 -37.27
N THR A 789 30.01 -25.28 -37.47
CA THR A 789 29.89 -25.90 -38.80
C THR A 789 28.57 -25.62 -39.52
N SER A 790 27.63 -24.87 -38.92
CA SER A 790 26.42 -24.46 -39.62
C SER A 790 25.84 -23.13 -39.16
N ARG A 791 26.31 -22.06 -39.73
CA ARG A 791 25.80 -20.68 -39.76
C ARG A 791 26.71 -19.64 -39.12
N LEU A 792 27.45 -18.98 -39.94
CA LEU A 792 28.03 -17.66 -39.74
C LEU A 792 26.92 -16.66 -39.49
N SER A 793 26.74 -16.20 -38.27
CA SER A 793 26.20 -14.88 -37.97
C SER A 793 26.32 -14.58 -36.49
N CYS A 794 27.08 -13.51 -36.17
CA CYS A 794 26.98 -12.65 -34.99
C CYS A 794 27.35 -13.22 -33.61
N ILE A 795 28.63 -13.07 -33.27
CA ILE A 795 29.07 -12.90 -31.88
C ILE A 795 29.22 -11.40 -31.63
N PRO A 796 28.45 -10.77 -30.74
CA PRO A 796 28.65 -9.35 -30.43
C PRO A 796 29.69 -9.22 -29.32
N PHE A 797 30.76 -8.52 -29.56
CA PHE A 797 31.75 -8.15 -28.57
C PHE A 797 32.09 -6.67 -28.59
N VAL A 798 32.02 -6.04 -27.43
CA VAL A 798 32.70 -4.86 -26.89
C VAL A 798 32.59 -3.50 -27.63
N LEU A 799 32.26 -2.47 -26.86
CA LEU A 799 32.17 -1.06 -27.26
C LEU A 799 33.50 -0.54 -27.82
N TYR A 800 33.48 -0.06 -29.07
CA TYR A 800 34.54 0.70 -29.69
C TYR A 800 34.14 2.17 -29.72
N ILE A 801 34.83 3.00 -28.94
CA ILE A 801 34.84 4.44 -29.18
C ILE A 801 36.03 4.73 -30.09
N ARG A 802 35.76 4.93 -31.37
CA ARG A 802 36.75 5.57 -32.24
C ARG A 802 36.93 6.99 -31.73
N SER A 803 38.08 7.26 -31.08
CA SER A 803 38.58 8.62 -30.96
C SER A 803 38.99 9.05 -32.38
N ASN A 804 38.21 9.94 -32.96
CA ASN A 804 38.74 10.69 -34.11
C ASN A 804 39.84 11.60 -33.57
N PRO A 805 41.05 11.52 -34.10
CA PRO A 805 42.04 12.56 -33.91
C PRO A 805 41.75 13.67 -34.93
N GLY A 806 41.29 14.83 -34.39
CA GLY A 806 41.03 16.01 -35.17
C GLY A 806 40.34 17.08 -34.35
#